data_480155a574652a10b69ed199810d1371
#
_entry.id   480155a574652a10b69ed199810d1371
#
_cell.length_a   1.000
_cell.length_b   1.000
_cell.length_c   1.000
_cell.angle_alpha   90.00
_cell.angle_beta   90.00
_cell.angle_gamma   90.00
#
_symmetry.space_group_name_H-M   'P 1'
#
loop_
_entity.id
_entity.type
_entity.pdbx_description
1 polymer ?
#
loop_
_entity_poly.entity_id
_entity_poly.type
_entity_poly.pdbx_seq_one_letter_code
_entity_poly.pdbx_strand_id
1 'polypeptide(L)'
;MKKIITLFAFAFCLIINAFAAPQNTTEVRGTVVDAAGAPVGFATAFLTNTEGSVICGTTADEYGHFELKANQGTYTLTVSLVGYKDASQSVTLKDNVMELPPIRLEEDTQMLGEAVVQAVMPKTKLTGEGLATSVRGSVLENAGTANDVLKKVPGLIKGKDGLEVIGKGKPQIYINGRKMNDPSELDRILSHEIQSVEVINNPGAQYDATIRAVVRIRTIRRQGEGFGFNVNLVDEQSLRVKDFNDPNASFNANYRTGGVDIFGGVNYAQSSQRQTSDLVQETTGNPAYKQVEDLVGDFISKNAGLINAGVNWQISDNHFTGFKVDYNRNVGYSDYTLMEGDIYRNNELIDHLKTVNNGKNGARTPSSLGVNTYYNGTVGKLGIDLNLDYFQQNDNKISTAVEDSDIQDATVVTESLTDSKLYAAKLVLSYPVWMGQLQMGTEETFSRTNDDYRLSGADIPASNSRVKEDNAAAFVNYAFILGQIGQMSAGLRYEHVNYAYEDLLGNGSFSKKYDNLFPSISFAGAFGPVQTMLSYSAKTQRPNFSQLSNALRYNNRYTLQGGNAALLPMSIQSLSATGLWKFLTLAVSYDRANNPVILWANKYNDEGVILLQPYNEKNPLRSLSAFLVASPTIGVWTMNYTVGMQKTWLTVGDLSFNDKPLWVAQLNNTFTFKKGWQVELGGEYHTPGYTQNIMITNHYLDLNAAVQKTLLKDGSLVIRLEGRDLANKGRYNLFTNLGHYKITQNNMMDTQRVVLSVRYRFNTAASKYKGTGAGKDARSRMSSSKN
;
A
#
# COMPACT_ATOMS: atom_id res chain seq x y z
N MET A 1 -8.60 22.84 -18.46
CA MET A 1 -7.51 23.03 -17.46
C MET A 1 -7.16 24.51 -17.24
N LYS A 2 -6.75 25.31 -18.25
CA LYS A 2 -6.38 26.74 -18.03
C LYS A 2 -7.46 27.55 -17.29
N LYS A 3 -8.74 27.43 -17.64
CA LYS A 3 -9.85 28.18 -16.97
C LYS A 3 -10.09 27.78 -15.51
N ILE A 4 -9.81 26.53 -15.14
CA ILE A 4 -9.97 26.06 -13.74
C ILE A 4 -8.77 26.55 -12.90
N ILE A 5 -7.56 26.50 -13.43
CA ILE A 5 -6.36 27.03 -12.77
C ILE A 5 -6.47 28.54 -12.56
N THR A 6 -7.00 29.26 -13.54
CA THR A 6 -7.23 30.72 -13.43
C THR A 6 -8.31 31.04 -12.40
N LEU A 7 -9.38 30.24 -12.28
CA LEU A 7 -10.42 30.43 -11.27
C LEU A 7 -9.89 30.16 -9.85
N PHE A 8 -9.05 29.13 -9.68
CA PHE A 8 -8.37 28.82 -8.42
C PHE A 8 -7.34 29.88 -8.03
N ALA A 9 -6.53 30.35 -8.99
CA ALA A 9 -5.59 31.45 -8.74
C ALA A 9 -6.31 32.73 -8.36
N PHE A 10 -7.45 33.05 -8.99
CA PHE A 10 -8.26 34.23 -8.68
C PHE A 10 -8.97 34.12 -7.32
N ALA A 11 -9.50 32.95 -6.96
CA ALA A 11 -10.03 32.65 -5.63
C ALA A 11 -8.96 32.72 -4.53
N PHE A 12 -7.77 32.23 -4.81
CA PHE A 12 -6.61 32.31 -3.90
C PHE A 12 -6.13 33.75 -3.70
N CYS A 13 -6.07 34.56 -4.75
CA CYS A 13 -5.76 35.99 -4.66
C CYS A 13 -6.83 36.81 -3.92
N LEU A 14 -8.13 36.47 -4.01
CA LEU A 14 -9.20 37.14 -3.27
C LEU A 14 -9.14 36.84 -1.76
N ILE A 15 -8.67 35.63 -1.37
CA ILE A 15 -8.50 35.28 0.04
C ILE A 15 -7.30 36.02 0.68
N ILE A 16 -6.24 36.30 -0.08
CA ILE A 16 -5.05 37.00 0.41
C ILE A 16 -5.34 38.48 0.74
N ASN A 17 -6.27 39.13 0.04
CA ASN A 17 -6.57 40.55 0.26
C ASN A 17 -7.53 40.85 1.42
N ALA A 18 -8.13 39.83 2.05
CA ALA A 18 -9.08 40.01 3.15
C ALA A 18 -8.45 40.14 4.56
N PHE A 19 -7.11 39.96 4.69
CA PHE A 19 -6.44 39.83 5.98
C PHE A 19 -5.29 40.82 6.24
N ALA A 20 -5.34 42.02 5.74
CA ALA A 20 -4.36 43.05 6.01
C ALA A 20 -4.86 44.08 7.02
N ALA A 21 -4.87 43.78 8.31
CA ALA A 21 -4.91 44.78 9.40
C ALA A 21 -3.87 44.38 10.48
N PRO A 22 -3.05 45.30 10.99
CA PRO A 22 -2.13 45.01 12.10
C PRO A 22 -2.95 44.83 13.38
N GLN A 23 -2.95 43.60 13.93
CA GLN A 23 -3.62 43.33 15.21
C GLN A 23 -2.55 42.96 16.25
N ASN A 24 -2.71 43.41 17.50
CA ASN A 24 -1.90 42.96 18.64
C ASN A 24 -2.20 41.49 18.93
N THR A 25 -1.47 40.60 18.28
CA THR A 25 -1.63 39.16 18.44
C THR A 25 -0.67 38.62 19.46
N THR A 26 -1.17 37.80 20.38
CA THR A 26 -0.39 37.00 21.34
C THR A 26 -0.08 35.65 20.72
N GLU A 27 1.18 35.21 20.82
CA GLU A 27 1.63 33.87 20.45
C GLU A 27 1.51 32.96 21.67
N VAL A 28 0.69 31.92 21.61
CA VAL A 28 0.48 30.92 22.67
C VAL A 28 1.23 29.64 22.31
N ARG A 29 2.16 29.25 23.15
CA ARG A 29 2.93 28.02 23.00
C ARG A 29 2.59 27.02 24.11
N GLY A 30 2.56 25.74 23.76
CA GLY A 30 2.29 24.67 24.71
C GLY A 30 2.84 23.33 24.24
N THR A 31 2.90 22.40 25.20
CA THR A 31 3.29 21.01 24.93
C THR A 31 2.17 20.11 25.41
N VAL A 32 1.77 19.17 24.59
CA VAL A 32 0.77 18.15 24.93
C VAL A 32 1.49 16.92 25.45
N VAL A 33 1.09 16.44 26.61
CA VAL A 33 1.68 15.26 27.27
C VAL A 33 0.58 14.29 27.71
N ASP A 34 0.89 13.03 27.87
CA ASP A 34 -0.01 12.04 28.47
C ASP A 34 0.01 12.10 30.03
N ALA A 35 -0.75 11.23 30.66
CA ALA A 35 -0.82 11.14 32.11
C ALA A 35 0.54 10.82 32.78
N ALA A 36 1.45 10.16 32.08
CA ALA A 36 2.80 9.82 32.54
C ALA A 36 3.84 10.95 32.26
N GLY A 37 3.41 12.03 31.58
CA GLY A 37 4.28 13.14 31.20
C GLY A 37 5.03 12.91 29.86
N ALA A 38 4.73 11.86 29.12
CA ALA A 38 5.34 11.64 27.80
C ALA A 38 4.68 12.53 26.72
N PRO A 39 5.46 13.10 25.76
CA PRO A 39 4.91 13.94 24.70
C PRO A 39 3.86 13.24 23.87
N VAL A 40 2.75 13.93 23.58
CA VAL A 40 1.66 13.45 22.72
C VAL A 40 1.63 14.27 21.44
N GLY A 41 2.23 13.75 20.38
CA GLY A 41 2.28 14.43 19.09
C GLY A 41 0.94 14.39 18.33
N PHE A 42 0.80 15.37 17.42
CA PHE A 42 -0.32 15.47 16.47
C PHE A 42 -1.69 15.67 17.11
N ALA A 43 -1.76 16.13 18.35
CA ALA A 43 -3.00 16.58 18.94
C ALA A 43 -3.44 17.89 18.29
N THR A 44 -4.73 18.06 18.07
CA THR A 44 -5.30 19.32 17.58
C THR A 44 -5.54 20.25 18.74
N ALA A 45 -4.93 21.44 18.73
CA ALA A 45 -5.11 22.50 19.72
C ALA A 45 -5.87 23.67 19.07
N PHE A 46 -6.94 24.18 19.69
CA PHE A 46 -7.70 25.31 19.17
C PHE A 46 -8.26 26.21 20.29
N LEU A 47 -8.38 27.51 19.99
CA LEU A 47 -8.95 28.50 20.88
C LEU A 47 -10.39 28.83 20.48
N THR A 48 -11.30 28.83 21.46
CA THR A 48 -12.68 29.29 21.27
C THR A 48 -12.92 30.56 22.09
N ASN A 49 -13.75 31.47 21.56
CA ASN A 49 -14.20 32.61 22.32
C ASN A 49 -15.31 32.23 23.33
N THR A 50 -15.80 33.18 24.09
CA THR A 50 -16.87 32.98 25.10
C THR A 50 -18.21 32.56 24.50
N GLU A 51 -18.39 32.72 23.18
CA GLU A 51 -19.60 32.31 22.45
C GLU A 51 -19.43 30.91 21.84
N GLY A 52 -18.28 30.21 22.10
CA GLY A 52 -17.98 28.90 21.59
C GLY A 52 -17.46 28.88 20.15
N SER A 53 -17.20 30.06 19.55
CA SER A 53 -16.65 30.12 18.18
C SER A 53 -15.14 29.90 18.18
N VAL A 54 -14.64 29.01 17.31
CA VAL A 54 -13.20 28.76 17.14
C VAL A 54 -12.55 29.98 16.48
N ILE A 55 -11.53 30.52 17.13
CA ILE A 55 -10.79 31.70 16.67
C ILE A 55 -9.56 31.31 15.87
N CYS A 56 -8.82 30.31 16.33
CA CYS A 56 -7.67 29.72 15.65
C CYS A 56 -7.42 28.30 16.13
N GLY A 57 -6.65 27.54 15.36
CA GLY A 57 -6.26 26.18 15.73
C GLY A 57 -5.00 25.74 14.99
N THR A 58 -4.34 24.74 15.56
CA THR A 58 -3.14 24.13 14.99
C THR A 58 -3.07 22.66 15.36
N THR A 59 -2.17 21.92 14.73
CA THR A 59 -1.84 20.54 15.12
C THR A 59 -0.47 20.53 15.75
N ALA A 60 -0.32 19.90 16.92
CA ALA A 60 0.95 19.72 17.59
C ALA A 60 1.91 18.92 16.72
N ASP A 61 3.20 19.20 16.80
CA ASP A 61 4.24 18.40 16.16
C ASP A 61 4.35 17.00 16.79
N GLU A 62 5.26 16.19 16.30
CA GLU A 62 5.46 14.82 16.81
C GLU A 62 5.93 14.76 18.28
N TYR A 63 6.44 15.87 18.82
CA TYR A 63 6.86 16.03 20.22
C TYR A 63 5.79 16.65 21.10
N GLY A 64 4.59 16.87 20.55
CA GLY A 64 3.48 17.48 21.25
C GLY A 64 3.55 18.99 21.35
N HIS A 65 4.52 19.67 20.73
CA HIS A 65 4.59 21.12 20.76
C HIS A 65 3.59 21.74 19.78
N PHE A 66 2.88 22.77 20.21
CA PHE A 66 1.98 23.55 19.39
C PHE A 66 2.14 25.04 19.62
N GLU A 67 1.79 25.83 18.61
CA GLU A 67 1.77 27.28 18.61
C GLU A 67 0.48 27.79 18.02
N LEU A 68 -0.18 28.71 18.71
CA LEU A 68 -1.41 29.39 18.28
C LEU A 68 -1.20 30.91 18.33
N LYS A 69 -1.85 31.66 17.44
CA LYS A 69 -1.85 33.11 17.44
C LYS A 69 -3.28 33.62 17.48
N ALA A 70 -3.57 34.44 18.47
CA ALA A 70 -4.87 35.10 18.61
C ALA A 70 -4.71 36.51 19.17
N ASN A 71 -5.73 37.34 19.00
CA ASN A 71 -5.78 38.69 19.61
C ASN A 71 -5.80 38.58 21.12
N GLN A 72 -5.41 39.67 21.81
CA GLN A 72 -5.55 39.72 23.26
C GLN A 72 -7.02 39.53 23.66
N GLY A 73 -7.27 38.73 24.68
CA GLY A 73 -8.62 38.37 25.10
C GLY A 73 -8.64 37.09 25.94
N THR A 74 -9.82 36.70 26.40
CA THR A 74 -10.01 35.46 27.17
C THR A 74 -10.65 34.41 26.25
N TYR A 75 -10.04 33.25 26.21
CA TYR A 75 -10.40 32.13 25.34
C TYR A 75 -10.43 30.81 26.10
N THR A 76 -11.12 29.83 25.55
CA THR A 76 -10.99 28.45 26.00
C THR A 76 -10.06 27.72 25.02
N LEU A 77 -8.92 27.26 25.49
CA LEU A 77 -8.05 26.37 24.77
C LEU A 77 -8.56 24.94 24.94
N THR A 78 -8.81 24.28 23.83
CA THR A 78 -9.14 22.84 23.81
C THR A 78 -8.08 22.09 23.02
N VAL A 79 -7.60 20.99 23.59
CA VAL A 79 -6.66 20.05 22.96
C VAL A 79 -7.36 18.69 22.81
N SER A 80 -7.42 18.17 21.61
CA SER A 80 -8.13 16.94 21.24
C SER A 80 -7.24 16.01 20.44
N LEU A 81 -7.26 14.73 20.81
CA LEU A 81 -6.63 13.66 20.04
C LEU A 81 -7.48 12.38 20.15
N VAL A 82 -7.55 11.62 19.04
CA VAL A 82 -8.26 10.34 19.04
C VAL A 82 -7.64 9.37 20.05
N GLY A 83 -8.46 8.84 20.96
CA GLY A 83 -8.00 7.96 22.04
C GLY A 83 -7.74 8.65 23.37
N TYR A 84 -7.91 9.99 23.42
CA TYR A 84 -7.84 10.78 24.66
C TYR A 84 -9.13 11.56 24.87
N LYS A 85 -9.39 11.93 26.13
CA LYS A 85 -10.42 12.92 26.46
C LYS A 85 -9.93 14.29 26.03
N ASP A 86 -10.84 15.11 25.53
CA ASP A 86 -10.54 16.49 25.18
C ASP A 86 -10.16 17.25 26.47
N ALA A 87 -9.00 17.90 26.49
CA ALA A 87 -8.57 18.75 27.57
C ALA A 87 -8.92 20.21 27.23
N SER A 88 -9.70 20.87 28.08
CA SER A 88 -10.09 22.28 27.91
C SER A 88 -9.68 23.10 29.12
N GLN A 89 -9.09 24.27 28.86
CA GLN A 89 -8.74 25.24 29.90
C GLN A 89 -8.96 26.68 29.43
N SER A 90 -9.35 27.55 30.34
CA SER A 90 -9.45 28.99 30.08
C SER A 90 -8.07 29.63 30.07
N VAL A 91 -7.76 30.39 29.02
CA VAL A 91 -6.50 31.13 28.83
C VAL A 91 -6.82 32.61 28.56
N THR A 92 -6.11 33.51 29.26
CA THR A 92 -6.25 34.94 29.04
C THR A 92 -4.96 35.49 28.44
N LEU A 93 -5.03 35.91 27.18
CA LEU A 93 -3.92 36.38 26.37
C LEU A 93 -3.72 37.90 26.65
N LYS A 94 -2.60 38.26 27.26
CA LYS A 94 -2.26 39.65 27.64
C LYS A 94 -0.90 40.10 27.10
N ASP A 95 0.05 39.16 26.94
CA ASP A 95 1.44 39.43 26.54
C ASP A 95 1.64 39.06 25.07
N ASN A 96 2.76 39.46 24.45
CA ASN A 96 3.08 39.13 23.08
C ASN A 96 3.39 37.61 22.86
N VAL A 97 3.89 36.94 23.89
CA VAL A 97 4.15 35.49 23.93
C VAL A 97 3.68 34.91 25.26
N MET A 98 2.90 33.84 25.21
CA MET A 98 2.43 33.12 26.38
C MET A 98 2.85 31.64 26.28
N GLU A 99 3.70 31.20 27.21
CA GLU A 99 4.01 29.79 27.35
C GLU A 99 3.06 29.13 28.37
N LEU A 100 2.42 28.03 27.92
CA LEU A 100 1.52 27.27 28.78
C LEU A 100 2.25 26.12 29.45
N PRO A 101 1.87 25.76 30.69
CA PRO A 101 2.33 24.53 31.31
C PRO A 101 1.89 23.34 30.41
N PRO A 102 2.60 22.19 30.48
CA PRO A 102 2.24 21.01 29.70
C PRO A 102 0.77 20.63 29.88
N ILE A 103 0.05 20.51 28.75
CA ILE A 103 -1.37 20.14 28.74
C ILE A 103 -1.45 18.63 28.77
N ARG A 104 -2.01 18.09 29.84
CA ARG A 104 -2.17 16.65 30.01
C ARG A 104 -3.45 16.17 29.37
N LEU A 105 -3.32 15.24 28.42
CA LEU A 105 -4.42 14.47 27.92
C LEU A 105 -4.58 13.20 28.74
N GLU A 106 -5.76 13.01 29.32
CA GLU A 106 -6.14 11.74 29.90
C GLU A 106 -6.62 10.80 28.82
N GLU A 107 -6.19 9.54 28.91
CA GLU A 107 -6.72 8.53 28.03
C GLU A 107 -8.23 8.41 28.23
N ASP A 108 -8.97 8.37 27.13
CA ASP A 108 -10.42 8.14 27.18
C ASP A 108 -10.71 6.65 27.45
N THR A 109 -10.19 6.19 28.59
CA THR A 109 -10.52 4.89 29.15
C THR A 109 -11.77 5.09 30.01
N GLN A 110 -12.92 4.60 29.55
CA GLN A 110 -14.03 4.35 30.47
C GLN A 110 -13.50 3.35 31.51
N MET A 111 -13.28 3.82 32.75
CA MET A 111 -12.83 2.96 33.82
C MET A 111 -13.78 1.80 33.99
N LEU A 112 -13.27 0.60 33.77
CA LEU A 112 -13.92 -0.65 34.08
C LEU A 112 -13.88 -0.83 35.60
N GLY A 113 -14.96 -0.45 36.24
CA GLY A 113 -15.32 -1.04 37.53
C GLY A 113 -15.49 -2.56 37.33
N GLU A 114 -15.11 -3.34 38.36
CA GLU A 114 -15.07 -4.81 38.39
C GLU A 114 -15.96 -5.54 37.38
N ALA A 115 -15.28 -6.27 36.46
CA ALA A 115 -15.74 -7.53 35.83
C ALA A 115 -17.00 -7.51 34.97
N VAL A 116 -17.19 -6.51 34.10
CA VAL A 116 -17.91 -6.70 32.84
C VAL A 116 -17.00 -6.19 31.72
N VAL A 117 -16.46 -7.07 30.89
CA VAL A 117 -15.79 -6.67 29.65
C VAL A 117 -16.88 -6.11 28.73
N GLN A 118 -17.22 -4.84 28.90
CA GLN A 118 -17.96 -4.12 27.84
C GLN A 118 -16.95 -3.84 26.73
N ALA A 119 -17.16 -4.46 25.61
CA ALA A 119 -16.40 -4.18 24.39
C ALA A 119 -16.69 -2.73 23.97
N VAL A 120 -15.66 -1.85 24.12
CA VAL A 120 -15.78 -0.45 23.72
C VAL A 120 -15.58 -0.37 22.20
N MET A 121 -16.53 0.25 21.51
CA MET A 121 -16.43 0.48 20.06
C MET A 121 -15.20 1.32 19.71
N PRO A 122 -14.43 0.97 18.67
CA PRO A 122 -13.37 1.84 18.16
C PRO A 122 -13.94 3.21 17.78
N LYS A 123 -13.40 4.29 18.35
CA LYS A 123 -13.79 5.64 17.92
C LYS A 123 -13.10 5.94 16.61
N THR A 124 -13.88 6.22 15.58
CA THR A 124 -13.37 6.64 14.27
C THR A 124 -13.75 8.09 14.05
N LYS A 125 -12.77 8.91 13.64
CA LYS A 125 -12.94 10.34 13.33
C LYS A 125 -12.31 10.64 11.96
N LEU A 126 -12.90 11.57 11.21
CA LEU A 126 -12.25 12.16 10.04
C LEU A 126 -11.21 13.19 10.50
N THR A 127 -10.04 13.12 9.87
CA THR A 127 -8.97 14.14 9.97
C THR A 127 -8.89 14.93 8.67
N GLY A 128 -8.09 15.98 8.60
CA GLY A 128 -7.88 16.75 7.37
C GLY A 128 -7.32 15.93 6.19
N GLU A 129 -6.78 14.75 6.43
CA GLU A 129 -6.16 13.90 5.42
C GLU A 129 -6.84 12.53 5.26
N GLY A 130 -7.51 12.01 6.30
CA GLY A 130 -8.01 10.63 6.27
C GLY A 130 -9.01 10.27 7.37
N LEU A 131 -9.15 8.96 7.60
CA LEU A 131 -10.04 8.35 8.57
C LEU A 131 -9.19 7.73 9.69
N ALA A 132 -9.17 8.33 10.88
CA ALA A 132 -8.43 7.84 12.04
C ALA A 132 -9.32 7.00 12.96
N THR A 133 -8.88 5.77 13.24
CA THR A 133 -9.56 4.80 14.11
C THR A 133 -8.72 4.54 15.35
N SER A 134 -9.30 4.72 16.55
CA SER A 134 -8.66 4.39 17.82
C SER A 134 -8.57 2.88 18.00
N VAL A 135 -7.39 2.36 18.35
CA VAL A 135 -7.17 0.95 18.68
C VAL A 135 -7.13 0.76 20.19
N ARG A 136 -6.34 1.59 20.88
CA ARG A 136 -6.24 1.54 22.33
C ARG A 136 -7.57 1.87 23.00
N GLY A 137 -7.92 1.14 24.07
CA GLY A 137 -9.20 1.28 24.76
C GLY A 137 -10.41 0.76 24.00
N SER A 138 -10.21 0.08 22.86
CA SER A 138 -11.26 -0.51 22.04
C SER A 138 -11.09 -2.03 21.92
N VAL A 139 -12.09 -2.70 21.34
CA VAL A 139 -12.00 -4.14 21.04
C VAL A 139 -10.83 -4.48 20.10
N LEU A 140 -10.33 -3.53 19.32
CA LEU A 140 -9.19 -3.72 18.44
C LEU A 140 -7.88 -3.90 19.21
N GLU A 141 -7.79 -3.46 20.44
CA GLU A 141 -6.64 -3.66 21.33
C GLU A 141 -6.29 -5.14 21.54
N ASN A 142 -7.28 -6.01 21.43
CA ASN A 142 -7.14 -7.46 21.59
C ASN A 142 -7.13 -8.20 20.23
N ALA A 143 -7.00 -7.50 19.11
CA ALA A 143 -7.08 -8.10 17.77
C ALA A 143 -5.90 -9.05 17.42
N GLY A 144 -4.80 -8.96 18.14
CA GLY A 144 -3.59 -9.76 17.92
C GLY A 144 -2.42 -8.90 17.44
N THR A 145 -2.22 -8.74 16.14
CA THR A 145 -1.14 -7.93 15.56
C THR A 145 -1.67 -6.70 14.82
N ALA A 146 -0.77 -5.83 14.37
CA ALA A 146 -1.15 -4.72 13.50
C ALA A 146 -1.84 -5.21 12.22
N ASN A 147 -1.38 -6.30 11.64
CA ASN A 147 -2.03 -6.92 10.48
C ASN A 147 -3.48 -7.32 10.77
N ASP A 148 -3.73 -7.88 11.96
CA ASP A 148 -5.08 -8.26 12.37
C ASP A 148 -5.96 -7.05 12.72
N VAL A 149 -5.37 -5.97 13.23
CA VAL A 149 -6.04 -4.68 13.41
C VAL A 149 -6.47 -4.09 12.08
N LEU A 150 -5.54 -4.04 11.10
CA LEU A 150 -5.79 -3.42 9.80
C LEU A 150 -6.95 -4.09 9.04
N LYS A 151 -7.12 -5.40 9.16
CA LYS A 151 -8.26 -6.13 8.58
C LYS A 151 -9.62 -5.70 9.14
N LYS A 152 -9.63 -5.00 10.27
CA LYS A 152 -10.83 -4.58 11.01
C LYS A 152 -11.05 -3.07 11.01
N VAL A 153 -10.10 -2.31 10.43
CA VAL A 153 -10.19 -0.85 10.32
C VAL A 153 -11.08 -0.47 9.14
N PRO A 154 -12.07 0.43 9.32
CA PRO A 154 -12.92 0.90 8.24
C PRO A 154 -12.12 1.48 7.08
N GLY A 155 -12.52 1.15 5.84
CA GLY A 155 -11.84 1.62 4.62
C GLY A 155 -10.72 0.71 4.13
N LEU A 156 -10.38 -0.35 4.87
CA LEU A 156 -9.43 -1.37 4.47
C LEU A 156 -10.15 -2.69 4.17
N ILE A 157 -9.71 -3.37 3.13
CA ILE A 157 -10.19 -4.69 2.71
C ILE A 157 -9.00 -5.61 2.43
N LYS A 158 -9.26 -6.93 2.47
CA LYS A 158 -8.30 -7.91 1.96
C LYS A 158 -8.44 -7.93 0.43
N GLY A 159 -7.42 -7.55 -0.28
CA GLY A 159 -7.36 -7.65 -1.74
C GLY A 159 -6.54 -8.86 -2.19
N LYS A 160 -6.42 -9.04 -3.51
CA LYS A 160 -5.67 -10.13 -4.14
C LYS A 160 -4.21 -10.19 -3.65
N ASP A 161 -3.56 -9.03 -3.52
CA ASP A 161 -2.14 -8.89 -3.18
C ASP A 161 -1.92 -8.45 -1.71
N GLY A 162 -2.90 -8.71 -0.84
CA GLY A 162 -2.86 -8.37 0.58
C GLY A 162 -3.85 -7.26 0.96
N LEU A 163 -3.44 -6.36 1.86
CA LEU A 163 -4.28 -5.28 2.35
C LEU A 163 -4.44 -4.19 1.29
N GLU A 164 -5.68 -3.77 1.03
CA GLU A 164 -6.03 -2.71 0.10
C GLU A 164 -6.92 -1.64 0.74
N VAL A 165 -6.77 -0.40 0.28
CA VAL A 165 -7.71 0.67 0.55
C VAL A 165 -8.80 0.63 -0.52
N ILE A 166 -10.03 0.66 -0.08
CA ILE A 166 -11.23 0.55 -0.92
C ILE A 166 -11.18 1.51 -2.10
N GLY A 167 -11.20 0.98 -3.34
CA GLY A 167 -11.17 1.74 -4.57
C GLY A 167 -9.82 2.40 -4.94
N LYS A 168 -8.78 2.23 -4.12
CA LYS A 168 -7.45 2.84 -4.34
C LYS A 168 -6.32 1.82 -4.50
N GLY A 169 -6.56 0.55 -4.14
CA GLY A 169 -5.57 -0.52 -4.18
C GLY A 169 -4.63 -0.53 -2.98
N LYS A 170 -3.44 -1.11 -3.15
CA LYS A 170 -2.48 -1.33 -2.08
C LYS A 170 -1.94 -0.02 -1.49
N PRO A 171 -2.12 0.22 -0.16
CA PRO A 171 -1.65 1.43 0.47
C PRO A 171 -0.15 1.38 0.77
N GLN A 172 0.44 2.55 0.89
CA GLN A 172 1.72 2.68 1.56
C GLN A 172 1.51 2.78 3.07
N ILE A 173 2.19 1.93 3.85
CA ILE A 173 2.04 1.88 5.30
C ILE A 173 3.20 2.61 5.97
N TYR A 174 2.86 3.45 6.94
CA TYR A 174 3.79 4.15 7.83
C TYR A 174 3.54 3.75 9.28
N ILE A 175 4.60 3.49 10.02
CA ILE A 175 4.58 3.15 11.44
C ILE A 175 5.35 4.24 12.19
N ASN A 176 4.66 5.05 13.01
CA ASN A 176 5.23 6.20 13.72
C ASN A 176 5.96 7.20 12.79
N GLY A 177 5.37 7.48 11.63
CA GLY A 177 5.98 8.33 10.61
C GLY A 177 7.01 7.63 9.72
N ARG A 178 7.57 6.50 10.13
CA ARG A 178 8.49 5.69 9.34
C ARG A 178 7.74 4.82 8.35
N LYS A 179 8.19 4.81 7.12
CA LYS A 179 7.68 3.91 6.09
C LYS A 179 8.01 2.44 6.39
N MET A 180 7.01 1.60 6.26
CA MET A 180 7.18 0.15 6.33
C MET A 180 7.84 -0.36 5.05
N ASN A 181 8.90 -1.15 5.20
CA ASN A 181 9.62 -1.74 4.07
C ASN A 181 9.30 -3.23 3.88
N ASP A 182 8.93 -3.92 4.95
CA ASP A 182 8.66 -5.35 4.99
C ASP A 182 7.26 -5.58 5.60
N PRO A 183 6.32 -6.24 4.89
CA PRO A 183 5.00 -6.58 5.42
C PRO A 183 5.02 -7.35 6.73
N SER A 184 6.06 -8.14 7.01
CA SER A 184 6.22 -8.88 8.27
C SER A 184 6.36 -7.95 9.49
N GLU A 185 6.64 -6.66 9.29
CA GLU A 185 6.66 -5.67 10.38
C GLU A 185 5.28 -5.53 11.05
N LEU A 186 4.20 -5.71 10.30
CA LEU A 186 2.83 -5.66 10.83
C LEU A 186 2.54 -6.81 11.80
N ASP A 187 3.16 -7.95 11.59
CA ASP A 187 2.99 -9.11 12.45
C ASP A 187 3.84 -9.01 13.73
N ARG A 188 4.80 -8.08 13.77
CA ARG A 188 5.67 -7.82 14.94
C ARG A 188 5.05 -6.84 15.93
N ILE A 189 4.15 -5.95 15.47
CA ILE A 189 3.48 -4.95 16.31
C ILE A 189 2.20 -5.58 16.83
N LEU A 190 2.05 -5.62 18.15
CA LEU A 190 0.83 -6.13 18.75
C LEU A 190 -0.26 -5.05 18.80
N SER A 191 -1.51 -5.49 18.73
CA SER A 191 -2.66 -4.60 18.71
C SER A 191 -2.74 -3.67 19.92
N HIS A 192 -2.37 -4.15 21.12
CA HIS A 192 -2.35 -3.32 22.32
C HIS A 192 -1.15 -2.33 22.39
N GLU A 193 -0.20 -2.42 21.48
CA GLU A 193 0.85 -1.41 21.28
C GLU A 193 0.41 -0.32 20.31
N ILE A 194 -0.72 -0.51 19.61
CA ILE A 194 -1.22 0.46 18.64
C ILE A 194 -2.15 1.42 19.35
N GLN A 195 -1.89 2.70 19.17
CA GLN A 195 -2.76 3.76 19.65
C GLN A 195 -3.89 4.01 18.66
N SER A 196 -3.54 4.20 17.37
CA SER A 196 -4.51 4.50 16.31
C SER A 196 -3.99 4.08 14.94
N VAL A 197 -4.93 3.90 14.02
CA VAL A 197 -4.67 3.68 12.61
C VAL A 197 -5.40 4.75 11.81
N GLU A 198 -4.72 5.42 10.88
CA GLU A 198 -5.29 6.42 10.00
C GLU A 198 -5.19 5.95 8.54
N VAL A 199 -6.31 5.95 7.83
CA VAL A 199 -6.43 5.57 6.42
C VAL A 199 -6.64 6.83 5.58
N ILE A 200 -5.70 7.12 4.68
CA ILE A 200 -5.68 8.32 3.83
C ILE A 200 -5.94 7.88 2.39
N ASN A 201 -7.11 8.24 1.87
CA ASN A 201 -7.55 7.81 0.53
C ASN A 201 -6.97 8.64 -0.62
N ASN A 202 -6.57 9.88 -0.38
CA ASN A 202 -5.95 10.75 -1.36
C ASN A 202 -4.80 11.52 -0.71
N PRO A 203 -3.61 10.86 -0.60
CA PRO A 203 -2.46 11.44 0.08
C PRO A 203 -1.97 12.71 -0.65
N GLY A 204 -1.58 13.72 0.14
CA GLY A 204 -1.12 15.03 -0.32
C GLY A 204 0.19 15.00 -1.12
N ALA A 205 0.68 16.19 -1.49
CA ALA A 205 1.83 16.38 -2.37
C ALA A 205 3.19 15.91 -1.77
N GLN A 206 3.29 15.75 -0.44
CA GLN A 206 4.48 15.23 0.26
C GLN A 206 4.77 13.75 -0.05
N TYR A 207 3.77 13.02 -0.54
CA TYR A 207 3.93 11.64 -0.98
C TYR A 207 4.25 11.59 -2.48
N ASP A 208 4.95 10.53 -2.90
CA ASP A 208 5.21 10.28 -4.32
C ASP A 208 3.92 10.30 -5.15
N ALA A 209 4.01 10.78 -6.38
CA ALA A 209 2.84 10.90 -7.26
C ALA A 209 2.18 9.56 -7.62
N THR A 210 2.87 8.44 -7.42
CA THR A 210 2.32 7.09 -7.64
C THR A 210 1.50 6.56 -6.45
N ILE A 211 1.62 7.19 -5.26
CA ILE A 211 0.95 6.72 -4.05
C ILE A 211 -0.50 7.19 -4.04
N ARG A 212 -1.44 6.25 -4.16
CA ARG A 212 -2.88 6.49 -4.20
C ARG A 212 -3.57 6.39 -2.85
N ALA A 213 -2.95 5.69 -1.89
CA ALA A 213 -3.45 5.54 -0.53
C ALA A 213 -2.31 5.37 0.48
N VAL A 214 -2.55 5.81 1.70
CA VAL A 214 -1.60 5.69 2.81
C VAL A 214 -2.32 5.16 4.05
N VAL A 215 -1.64 4.30 4.81
CA VAL A 215 -2.06 3.89 6.16
C VAL A 215 -0.99 4.32 7.15
N ARG A 216 -1.35 5.11 8.15
CA ARG A 216 -0.46 5.50 9.25
C ARG A 216 -0.84 4.74 10.51
N ILE A 217 0.09 3.97 11.06
CA ILE A 217 -0.04 3.29 12.34
C ILE A 217 0.74 4.08 13.37
N ARG A 218 0.07 4.49 14.45
CA ARG A 218 0.70 5.10 15.63
C ARG A 218 0.74 4.09 16.75
N THR A 219 1.92 3.84 17.29
CA THR A 219 2.10 2.95 18.44
C THR A 219 2.30 3.73 19.73
N ILE A 220 1.97 3.10 20.85
CA ILE A 220 2.22 3.63 22.17
C ILE A 220 3.73 3.60 22.41
N ARG A 221 4.32 4.72 22.83
CA ARG A 221 5.73 4.78 23.18
C ARG A 221 5.93 4.10 24.53
N ARG A 222 6.30 2.82 24.54
CA ARG A 222 6.88 2.21 25.73
C ARG A 222 8.39 2.45 25.69
N GLN A 223 8.89 3.24 26.62
CA GLN A 223 10.32 3.41 26.85
C GLN A 223 10.82 2.22 27.68
N GLY A 224 11.35 1.17 27.02
CA GLY A 224 12.07 0.09 27.69
C GLY A 224 13.55 0.20 27.34
N GLU A 225 14.42 0.36 28.32
CA GLU A 225 15.86 0.15 28.15
C GLU A 225 16.20 -1.34 28.23
N GLY A 226 17.37 -1.73 27.69
CA GLY A 226 17.89 -3.07 27.73
C GLY A 226 17.59 -3.90 26.48
N PHE A 227 17.73 -5.21 26.65
CA PHE A 227 17.56 -6.18 25.59
C PHE A 227 16.10 -6.60 25.43
N GLY A 228 15.64 -6.70 24.19
CA GLY A 228 14.34 -7.23 23.83
C GLY A 228 14.42 -8.09 22.56
N PHE A 229 13.47 -9.03 22.40
CA PHE A 229 13.39 -9.86 21.19
C PHE A 229 11.97 -10.34 20.93
N ASN A 230 11.71 -10.72 19.69
CA ASN A 230 10.50 -11.44 19.27
C ASN A 230 10.83 -12.59 18.33
N VAL A 231 10.00 -13.64 18.44
CA VAL A 231 10.01 -14.81 17.56
C VAL A 231 8.63 -14.94 16.96
N ASN A 232 8.52 -15.12 15.64
CA ASN A 232 7.29 -15.45 14.97
C ASN A 232 7.52 -16.71 14.12
N LEU A 233 6.73 -17.75 14.38
CA LEU A 233 6.71 -19.00 13.65
C LEU A 233 5.33 -19.17 13.05
N VAL A 234 5.25 -19.36 11.74
CA VAL A 234 4.02 -19.61 11.00
C VAL A 234 4.25 -20.81 10.11
N ASP A 235 3.32 -21.73 10.13
CA ASP A 235 3.27 -22.85 9.21
C ASP A 235 1.93 -22.85 8.49
N GLU A 236 1.97 -22.83 7.17
CA GLU A 236 0.78 -22.81 6.32
C GLU A 236 0.76 -24.05 5.46
N GLN A 237 -0.15 -24.98 5.75
CA GLN A 237 -0.30 -26.25 5.07
C GLN A 237 -1.46 -26.21 4.08
N SER A 238 -1.22 -26.58 2.81
CA SER A 238 -2.28 -26.85 1.85
C SER A 238 -3.10 -28.07 2.27
N LEU A 239 -4.44 -27.95 2.12
CA LEU A 239 -5.35 -29.07 2.32
C LEU A 239 -5.52 -29.94 1.06
N ARG A 240 -5.05 -29.48 -0.09
CA ARG A 240 -5.22 -30.14 -1.39
C ARG A 240 -3.94 -30.71 -1.96
N VAL A 241 -2.83 -30.06 -1.72
CA VAL A 241 -1.51 -30.48 -2.22
C VAL A 241 -0.65 -30.89 -1.04
N LYS A 242 -0.45 -32.20 -0.87
CA LYS A 242 0.19 -32.80 0.31
C LYS A 242 1.56 -32.22 0.64
N ASP A 243 2.35 -31.90 -0.39
CA ASP A 243 3.75 -31.47 -0.22
C ASP A 243 3.89 -29.93 -0.16
N PHE A 244 2.77 -29.18 -0.20
CA PHE A 244 2.78 -27.73 -0.09
C PHE A 244 2.60 -27.30 1.36
N ASN A 245 3.73 -27.11 1.98
CA ASN A 245 3.90 -26.61 3.34
C ASN A 245 4.78 -25.37 3.28
N ASP A 246 4.31 -24.25 3.82
CA ASP A 246 4.93 -22.94 3.73
C ASP A 246 5.38 -22.43 5.11
N PRO A 247 6.51 -22.95 5.63
CA PRO A 247 7.07 -22.48 6.89
C PRO A 247 7.63 -21.07 6.75
N ASN A 248 7.27 -20.22 7.70
CA ASN A 248 7.80 -18.88 7.86
C ASN A 248 8.31 -18.70 9.29
N ALA A 249 9.53 -18.25 9.44
CA ALA A 249 10.15 -18.00 10.74
C ALA A 249 10.86 -16.65 10.74
N SER A 250 10.68 -15.86 11.80
CA SER A 250 11.45 -14.65 12.01
C SER A 250 11.90 -14.50 13.45
N PHE A 251 13.13 -14.03 13.62
CA PHE A 251 13.73 -13.63 14.90
C PHE A 251 14.21 -12.19 14.77
N ASN A 252 13.82 -11.33 15.69
CA ASN A 252 14.29 -9.96 15.76
C ASN A 252 14.67 -9.64 17.19
N ALA A 253 15.78 -8.93 17.37
CA ALA A 253 16.28 -8.48 18.64
C ALA A 253 16.67 -7.00 18.58
N ASN A 254 16.60 -6.33 19.72
CA ASN A 254 17.09 -4.97 19.87
C ASN A 254 17.70 -4.76 21.27
N TYR A 255 18.63 -3.81 21.32
CA TYR A 255 19.23 -3.36 22.57
C TYR A 255 19.22 -1.83 22.62
N ARG A 256 18.72 -1.29 23.73
CA ARG A 256 18.58 0.16 23.95
C ARG A 256 19.33 0.61 25.18
N THR A 257 20.07 1.69 25.02
CA THR A 257 20.74 2.34 26.14
C THR A 257 21.06 3.81 25.78
N GLY A 258 20.76 4.75 26.68
CA GLY A 258 21.20 6.14 26.59
C GLY A 258 20.91 6.83 25.24
N GLY A 259 19.75 6.64 24.66
CA GLY A 259 19.37 7.25 23.38
C GLY A 259 19.82 6.47 22.14
N VAL A 260 20.62 5.41 22.29
CA VAL A 260 20.99 4.50 21.19
C VAL A 260 20.07 3.28 21.16
N ASP A 261 19.59 2.89 19.97
CA ASP A 261 18.79 1.69 19.74
C ASP A 261 19.43 0.89 18.61
N ILE A 262 20.07 -0.24 18.94
CA ILE A 262 20.67 -1.17 17.98
C ILE A 262 19.66 -2.29 17.78
N PHE A 263 19.35 -2.60 16.55
CA PHE A 263 18.39 -3.66 16.23
C PHE A 263 18.91 -4.55 15.11
N GLY A 264 18.44 -5.78 15.10
CA GLY A 264 18.75 -6.73 14.04
C GLY A 264 17.79 -7.91 14.02
N GLY A 265 17.77 -8.62 12.90
CA GLY A 265 16.91 -9.77 12.74
C GLY A 265 17.25 -10.60 11.52
N VAL A 266 16.72 -11.83 11.53
CA VAL A 266 16.77 -12.76 10.42
C VAL A 266 15.37 -13.31 10.16
N ASN A 267 15.08 -13.65 8.92
CA ASN A 267 13.82 -14.27 8.55
C ASN A 267 14.01 -15.30 7.43
N TYR A 268 13.13 -16.29 7.44
CA TYR A 268 12.97 -17.25 6.36
C TYR A 268 11.49 -17.32 6.00
N ALA A 269 11.19 -17.38 4.70
CA ALA A 269 9.83 -17.52 4.19
C ALA A 269 9.84 -18.46 2.99
N GLN A 270 8.98 -19.48 3.02
CA GLN A 270 8.64 -20.30 1.88
C GLN A 270 7.23 -19.94 1.41
N SER A 271 7.00 -19.99 0.12
CA SER A 271 5.70 -19.85 -0.51
C SER A 271 5.57 -20.88 -1.61
N SER A 272 4.50 -21.67 -1.56
CA SER A 272 4.14 -22.66 -2.57
C SER A 272 2.74 -22.36 -3.11
N GLN A 273 2.52 -22.62 -4.39
CA GLN A 273 1.21 -22.41 -5.04
C GLN A 273 1.04 -23.40 -6.18
N ARG A 274 -0.11 -24.08 -6.23
CA ARG A 274 -0.59 -24.79 -7.41
C ARG A 274 -1.70 -23.99 -8.07
N GLN A 275 -1.61 -23.81 -9.37
CA GLN A 275 -2.66 -23.28 -10.21
C GLN A 275 -3.01 -24.30 -11.28
N THR A 276 -4.27 -24.60 -11.49
CA THR A 276 -4.77 -25.29 -12.66
C THR A 276 -5.68 -24.36 -13.43
N SER A 277 -5.68 -24.45 -14.77
CA SER A 277 -6.49 -23.58 -15.61
C SER A 277 -6.88 -24.29 -16.90
N ASP A 278 -8.17 -24.30 -17.24
CA ASP A 278 -8.63 -24.60 -18.58
C ASP A 278 -8.52 -23.28 -19.36
N LEU A 279 -7.68 -23.23 -20.37
CA LEU A 279 -7.39 -22.06 -21.18
C LEU A 279 -7.90 -22.25 -22.60
N VAL A 280 -8.72 -21.32 -23.07
CA VAL A 280 -9.16 -21.26 -24.47
C VAL A 280 -8.73 -19.92 -25.05
N GLN A 281 -7.90 -19.95 -26.08
CA GLN A 281 -7.45 -18.79 -26.85
C GLN A 281 -7.98 -18.90 -28.27
N GLU A 282 -8.72 -17.89 -28.72
CA GLU A 282 -9.35 -17.88 -30.06
C GLU A 282 -8.93 -16.64 -30.82
N THR A 283 -8.57 -16.82 -32.12
CA THR A 283 -8.40 -15.70 -33.05
C THR A 283 -9.59 -15.68 -34.03
N THR A 284 -10.14 -14.49 -34.28
CA THR A 284 -11.13 -14.28 -35.33
C THR A 284 -10.43 -13.72 -36.54
N GLY A 285 -10.64 -14.32 -37.71
CA GLY A 285 -9.99 -13.92 -38.96
C GLY A 285 -9.92 -15.08 -39.92
N ASN A 286 -9.19 -14.93 -41.03
CA ASN A 286 -8.90 -16.00 -41.97
C ASN A 286 -7.37 -16.06 -42.22
N PRO A 287 -6.68 -17.11 -41.78
CA PRO A 287 -7.23 -18.26 -41.02
C PRO A 287 -7.57 -17.93 -39.54
N ALA A 288 -8.60 -18.57 -39.00
CA ALA A 288 -8.92 -18.58 -37.58
C ALA A 288 -8.11 -19.67 -36.85
N TYR A 289 -7.58 -19.33 -35.67
CA TYR A 289 -6.89 -20.29 -34.82
C TYR A 289 -7.62 -20.41 -33.47
N LYS A 290 -7.60 -21.62 -32.93
CA LYS A 290 -8.11 -21.89 -31.58
C LYS A 290 -7.14 -22.82 -30.84
N GLN A 291 -6.77 -22.43 -29.64
CA GLN A 291 -5.97 -23.24 -28.72
C GLN A 291 -6.86 -23.60 -27.53
N VAL A 292 -6.94 -24.88 -27.22
CA VAL A 292 -7.67 -25.41 -26.04
C VAL A 292 -6.68 -26.19 -25.21
N GLU A 293 -6.29 -25.65 -24.06
CA GLU A 293 -5.18 -26.15 -23.28
C GLU A 293 -5.58 -26.32 -21.81
N ASP A 294 -5.13 -27.40 -21.20
CA ASP A 294 -5.14 -27.61 -19.76
C ASP A 294 -3.76 -27.27 -19.19
N LEU A 295 -3.73 -26.42 -18.17
CA LEU A 295 -2.52 -25.96 -17.51
C LEU A 295 -2.51 -26.42 -16.07
N VAL A 296 -1.37 -26.96 -15.63
CA VAL A 296 -1.03 -27.23 -14.22
C VAL A 296 0.31 -26.58 -13.93
N GLY A 297 0.31 -25.60 -13.01
CA GLY A 297 1.54 -24.91 -12.59
C GLY A 297 1.81 -25.05 -11.09
N ASP A 298 3.01 -25.47 -10.72
CA ASP A 298 3.53 -25.58 -9.37
C ASP A 298 4.68 -24.61 -9.15
N PHE A 299 4.49 -23.64 -8.27
CA PHE A 299 5.47 -22.60 -7.97
C PHE A 299 5.94 -22.74 -6.54
N ILE A 300 7.25 -22.76 -6.31
CA ILE A 300 7.85 -22.76 -4.97
C ILE A 300 8.95 -21.70 -4.93
N SER A 301 8.91 -20.82 -3.94
CA SER A 301 9.92 -19.81 -3.70
C SER A 301 10.36 -19.82 -2.23
N LYS A 302 11.68 -19.89 -2.00
CA LYS A 302 12.30 -19.89 -0.66
C LYS A 302 13.16 -18.64 -0.52
N ASN A 303 12.83 -17.77 0.42
CA ASN A 303 13.52 -16.50 0.63
C ASN A 303 14.08 -16.45 2.05
N ALA A 304 15.30 -15.98 2.19
CA ALA A 304 15.94 -15.73 3.47
C ALA A 304 16.37 -14.26 3.57
N GLY A 305 15.94 -13.59 4.62
CA GLY A 305 16.47 -12.30 5.06
C GLY A 305 17.66 -12.55 5.97
N LEU A 306 18.85 -12.47 5.40
CA LEU A 306 20.09 -12.84 6.10
C LEU A 306 20.62 -11.74 7.00
N ILE A 307 20.33 -10.49 6.65
CA ILE A 307 20.70 -9.30 7.43
C ILE A 307 19.52 -8.34 7.39
N ASN A 308 19.07 -7.94 8.58
CA ASN A 308 18.20 -6.78 8.79
C ASN A 308 18.73 -6.13 10.05
N ALA A 309 19.65 -5.17 9.91
CA ALA A 309 20.35 -4.59 11.04
C ALA A 309 20.42 -3.08 10.90
N GLY A 310 20.42 -2.38 12.03
CA GLY A 310 20.52 -0.95 12.03
C GLY A 310 20.76 -0.35 13.42
N VAL A 311 21.01 0.94 13.40
CA VAL A 311 21.20 1.75 14.60
C VAL A 311 20.40 3.04 14.47
N ASN A 312 19.77 3.42 15.56
CA ASN A 312 19.22 4.76 15.75
C ASN A 312 19.95 5.43 16.88
N TRP A 313 20.22 6.70 16.68
CA TRP A 313 20.81 7.55 17.69
C TRP A 313 19.96 8.80 17.88
N GLN A 314 19.42 8.94 19.06
CA GLN A 314 18.82 10.17 19.54
C GLN A 314 19.95 11.08 20.05
N ILE A 315 20.39 12.02 19.21
CA ILE A 315 21.49 12.95 19.51
C ILE A 315 21.05 13.91 20.65
N SER A 316 19.79 14.34 20.58
CA SER A 316 19.13 15.16 21.59
C SER A 316 17.61 14.90 21.53
N ASP A 317 16.82 15.56 22.37
CA ASP A 317 15.37 15.37 22.42
C ASP A 317 14.69 15.55 21.06
N ASN A 318 15.21 16.45 20.23
CA ASN A 318 14.64 16.83 18.95
C ASN A 318 15.47 16.44 17.72
N HIS A 319 16.56 15.68 17.87
CA HIS A 319 17.47 15.32 16.80
C HIS A 319 17.77 13.83 16.79
N PHE A 320 17.50 13.19 15.66
CA PHE A 320 17.64 11.75 15.47
C PHE A 320 18.38 11.48 14.16
N THR A 321 19.22 10.48 14.17
CA THR A 321 19.86 9.94 12.98
C THR A 321 19.88 8.44 13.04
N GLY A 322 20.05 7.78 11.92
CA GLY A 322 20.12 6.34 11.91
C GLY A 322 20.58 5.78 10.57
N PHE A 323 20.94 4.51 10.63
CA PHE A 323 21.42 3.71 9.51
C PHE A 323 20.80 2.34 9.56
N LYS A 324 20.39 1.81 8.40
CA LYS A 324 19.80 0.48 8.27
C LYS A 324 20.31 -0.23 7.02
N VAL A 325 20.57 -1.52 7.14
CA VAL A 325 20.91 -2.44 6.04
C VAL A 325 19.93 -3.60 6.02
N ASP A 326 19.39 -3.91 4.86
CA ASP A 326 18.57 -5.09 4.58
C ASP A 326 19.24 -5.90 3.46
N TYR A 327 19.58 -7.18 3.73
CA TYR A 327 20.07 -8.09 2.71
C TYR A 327 19.19 -9.35 2.66
N ASN A 328 18.58 -9.59 1.50
CA ASN A 328 17.73 -10.75 1.25
C ASN A 328 18.28 -11.59 0.11
N ARG A 329 18.04 -12.89 0.17
CA ARG A 329 18.47 -13.87 -0.83
C ARG A 329 17.37 -14.87 -1.10
N ASN A 330 17.11 -15.18 -2.37
CA ASN A 330 16.29 -16.33 -2.72
C ASN A 330 17.15 -17.58 -2.67
N VAL A 331 16.89 -18.48 -1.72
CA VAL A 331 17.68 -19.69 -1.50
C VAL A 331 17.12 -20.92 -2.22
N GLY A 332 16.00 -20.79 -2.90
CA GLY A 332 15.42 -21.83 -3.73
C GLY A 332 14.22 -21.33 -4.53
N TYR A 333 14.17 -21.68 -5.79
CA TYR A 333 13.07 -21.40 -6.72
C TYR A 333 12.83 -22.61 -7.61
N SER A 334 11.57 -22.99 -7.74
CA SER A 334 11.10 -24.01 -8.67
C SER A 334 9.79 -23.53 -9.30
N ASP A 335 9.70 -23.65 -10.59
CA ASP A 335 8.54 -23.31 -11.40
C ASP A 335 8.33 -24.47 -12.39
N TYR A 336 7.38 -25.34 -12.08
CA TYR A 336 6.99 -26.44 -12.95
C TYR A 336 5.65 -26.09 -13.58
N THR A 337 5.55 -26.07 -14.90
CA THR A 337 4.30 -25.87 -15.60
C THR A 337 4.14 -26.92 -16.69
N LEU A 338 3.02 -27.65 -16.63
CA LEU A 338 2.55 -28.55 -17.68
C LEU A 338 1.39 -27.89 -18.40
N MET A 339 1.49 -27.75 -19.72
CA MET A 339 0.40 -27.35 -20.61
C MET A 339 0.21 -28.48 -21.63
N GLU A 340 -1.03 -28.92 -21.82
CA GLU A 340 -1.37 -29.98 -22.78
C GLU A 340 -2.68 -29.62 -23.47
N GLY A 341 -2.74 -29.70 -24.79
CA GLY A 341 -3.95 -29.32 -25.51
C GLY A 341 -3.86 -29.41 -27.01
N ASP A 342 -4.98 -29.01 -27.65
CA ASP A 342 -5.25 -29.10 -29.04
C ASP A 342 -5.22 -27.72 -29.72
N ILE A 343 -4.59 -27.66 -30.88
CA ILE A 343 -4.48 -26.46 -31.69
C ILE A 343 -5.25 -26.69 -33.00
N TYR A 344 -6.20 -25.81 -33.30
CA TYR A 344 -7.04 -25.86 -34.46
C TYR A 344 -6.78 -24.68 -35.40
N ARG A 345 -6.84 -24.94 -36.71
CA ARG A 345 -6.85 -23.92 -37.77
C ARG A 345 -8.10 -24.10 -38.60
N ASN A 346 -8.96 -23.06 -38.67
CA ASN A 346 -10.27 -23.13 -39.36
C ASN A 346 -11.12 -24.33 -38.92
N ASN A 347 -11.08 -24.66 -37.62
CA ASN A 347 -11.72 -25.82 -36.97
C ASN A 347 -11.14 -27.21 -37.33
N GLU A 348 -10.03 -27.30 -38.05
CA GLU A 348 -9.28 -28.53 -38.27
C GLU A 348 -8.16 -28.65 -37.24
N LEU A 349 -8.02 -29.80 -36.60
CA LEU A 349 -6.91 -30.08 -35.66
C LEU A 349 -5.60 -30.12 -36.45
N ILE A 350 -4.63 -29.30 -36.06
CA ILE A 350 -3.33 -29.19 -36.72
C ILE A 350 -2.17 -29.62 -35.84
N ASP A 351 -2.35 -29.67 -34.51
CA ASP A 351 -1.30 -30.03 -33.56
C ASP A 351 -1.92 -30.48 -32.24
N HIS A 352 -1.37 -31.52 -31.66
CA HIS A 352 -1.54 -31.85 -30.24
C HIS A 352 -0.25 -31.52 -29.53
N LEU A 353 -0.29 -30.50 -28.68
CA LEU A 353 0.90 -29.95 -28.05
C LEU A 353 0.91 -30.23 -26.56
N LYS A 354 2.01 -30.79 -26.09
CA LYS A 354 2.32 -30.93 -24.67
C LYS A 354 3.63 -30.21 -24.35
N THR A 355 3.57 -29.19 -23.49
CA THR A 355 4.71 -28.41 -23.08
C THR A 355 4.96 -28.60 -21.58
N VAL A 356 6.18 -29.02 -21.22
CA VAL A 356 6.64 -29.11 -19.84
C VAL A 356 7.72 -28.05 -19.61
N ASN A 357 7.41 -27.02 -18.83
CA ASN A 357 8.33 -25.98 -18.41
C ASN A 357 8.91 -26.27 -17.02
N ASN A 358 10.24 -26.20 -16.89
CA ASN A 358 10.97 -26.33 -15.64
C ASN A 358 11.83 -25.08 -15.41
N GLY A 359 11.41 -24.24 -14.48
CA GLY A 359 12.12 -23.03 -14.07
C GLY A 359 12.88 -23.21 -12.75
N LYS A 360 14.08 -22.65 -12.67
CA LYS A 360 14.92 -22.62 -11.47
C LYS A 360 15.80 -21.37 -11.43
N ASN A 361 16.43 -21.13 -10.28
CA ASN A 361 17.48 -20.12 -10.21
C ASN A 361 18.64 -20.50 -11.16
N GLY A 362 19.16 -19.51 -11.86
CA GLY A 362 20.37 -19.64 -12.69
C GLY A 362 21.65 -19.68 -11.84
N ALA A 363 22.79 -19.49 -12.51
CA ALA A 363 24.10 -19.55 -11.88
C ALA A 363 24.29 -18.50 -10.78
N ARG A 364 23.65 -17.33 -10.92
CA ARG A 364 23.69 -16.25 -9.94
C ARG A 364 22.43 -16.27 -9.07
N THR A 365 22.60 -16.53 -7.78
CA THR A 365 21.48 -16.58 -6.84
C THR A 365 20.81 -15.19 -6.73
N PRO A 366 19.49 -15.08 -6.92
CA PRO A 366 18.76 -13.81 -6.76
C PRO A 366 18.91 -13.24 -5.36
N SER A 367 19.23 -11.96 -5.29
CA SER A 367 19.44 -11.26 -4.02
C SER A 367 19.10 -9.76 -4.12
N SER A 368 18.85 -9.13 -2.98
CA SER A 368 18.66 -7.69 -2.87
C SER A 368 19.37 -7.12 -1.65
N LEU A 369 19.96 -5.95 -1.83
CA LEU A 369 20.61 -5.15 -0.79
C LEU A 369 19.93 -3.78 -0.74
N GLY A 370 19.43 -3.39 0.43
CA GLY A 370 18.93 -2.06 0.72
C GLY A 370 19.73 -1.40 1.83
N VAL A 371 20.07 -0.13 1.64
CA VAL A 371 20.73 0.71 2.65
C VAL A 371 19.95 1.99 2.77
N ASN A 372 19.61 2.39 3.99
CA ASN A 372 18.99 3.69 4.26
C ASN A 372 19.75 4.39 5.37
N THR A 373 19.98 5.69 5.22
CA THR A 373 20.39 6.58 6.30
C THR A 373 19.47 7.78 6.34
N TYR A 374 19.22 8.30 7.53
CA TYR A 374 18.34 9.43 7.72
C TYR A 374 18.81 10.38 8.79
N TYR A 375 18.36 11.64 8.68
CA TYR A 375 18.34 12.62 9.74
C TYR A 375 16.91 13.16 9.88
N ASN A 376 16.40 13.22 11.12
CA ASN A 376 15.12 13.83 11.43
C ASN A 376 15.31 14.72 12.67
N GLY A 377 14.93 15.99 12.57
CA GLY A 377 15.12 16.91 13.69
C GLY A 377 14.43 18.25 13.51
N THR A 378 14.45 19.06 14.56
CA THR A 378 13.83 20.39 14.57
C THR A 378 14.85 21.43 15.03
N VAL A 379 15.09 22.45 14.18
CA VAL A 379 15.94 23.60 14.48
C VAL A 379 15.04 24.84 14.65
N GLY A 380 14.85 25.29 15.86
CA GLY A 380 13.85 26.32 16.17
C GLY A 380 12.44 25.81 15.82
N LYS A 381 11.80 26.45 14.82
CA LYS A 381 10.48 26.03 14.31
C LYS A 381 10.55 25.20 13.02
N LEU A 382 11.76 25.05 12.46
CA LEU A 382 11.96 24.33 11.19
C LEU A 382 12.15 22.83 11.48
N GLY A 383 11.20 22.01 11.08
CA GLY A 383 11.34 20.57 11.03
C GLY A 383 12.10 20.16 9.76
N ILE A 384 13.03 19.21 9.89
CA ILE A 384 13.87 18.68 8.83
C ILE A 384 13.78 17.17 8.83
N ASP A 385 13.44 16.57 7.69
CA ASP A 385 13.47 15.13 7.44
C ASP A 385 14.27 14.86 6.16
N LEU A 386 15.46 14.27 6.30
CA LEU A 386 16.39 13.92 5.21
C LEU A 386 16.53 12.40 5.18
N ASN A 387 16.38 11.82 4.00
CA ASN A 387 16.57 10.39 3.76
C ASN A 387 17.46 10.18 2.54
N LEU A 388 18.40 9.24 2.64
CA LEU A 388 19.25 8.79 1.56
C LEU A 388 19.13 7.28 1.47
N ASP A 389 18.82 6.78 0.28
CA ASP A 389 18.58 5.35 0.03
C ASP A 389 19.45 4.84 -1.11
N TYR A 390 20.01 3.66 -0.92
CA TYR A 390 20.60 2.83 -1.95
C TYR A 390 19.88 1.51 -2.01
N PHE A 391 19.58 1.04 -3.21
CA PHE A 391 19.00 -0.28 -3.42
C PHE A 391 19.65 -0.95 -4.64
N GLN A 392 19.95 -2.24 -4.49
CA GLN A 392 20.43 -3.09 -5.58
C GLN A 392 19.67 -4.41 -5.52
N GLN A 393 19.27 -4.92 -6.67
CA GLN A 393 18.67 -6.24 -6.82
C GLN A 393 19.24 -6.93 -8.05
N ASN A 394 19.45 -8.24 -7.95
CA ASN A 394 19.67 -9.11 -9.11
C ASN A 394 18.64 -10.24 -9.12
N ASP A 395 18.25 -10.66 -10.30
CA ASP A 395 17.44 -11.86 -10.54
C ASP A 395 18.07 -12.64 -11.69
N ASN A 396 18.23 -13.97 -11.53
CA ASN A 396 18.73 -14.84 -12.57
C ASN A 396 17.94 -16.14 -12.56
N LYS A 397 17.23 -16.39 -13.64
CA LYS A 397 16.37 -17.56 -13.81
C LYS A 397 16.68 -18.25 -15.12
N ILE A 398 16.64 -19.58 -15.08
CA ILE A 398 16.70 -20.45 -16.25
C ILE A 398 15.41 -21.24 -16.29
N SER A 399 14.78 -21.33 -17.46
CA SER A 399 13.64 -22.21 -17.71
C SER A 399 13.92 -23.06 -18.94
N THR A 400 13.51 -24.32 -18.85
CA THR A 400 13.58 -25.28 -19.97
C THR A 400 12.16 -25.74 -20.30
N ALA A 401 11.69 -25.43 -21.48
CA ALA A 401 10.45 -25.92 -22.04
C ALA A 401 10.77 -27.11 -22.96
N VAL A 402 10.19 -28.27 -22.67
CA VAL A 402 10.21 -29.46 -23.54
C VAL A 402 8.84 -29.59 -24.14
N GLU A 403 8.76 -29.55 -25.46
CA GLU A 403 7.55 -29.69 -26.24
C GLU A 403 7.52 -31.03 -26.99
N ASP A 404 6.43 -31.76 -26.81
CA ASP A 404 6.01 -32.93 -27.59
C ASP A 404 4.83 -32.50 -28.46
N SER A 405 4.95 -32.64 -29.78
CA SER A 405 4.03 -32.04 -30.74
C SER A 405 3.91 -32.90 -32.02
N ASP A 406 2.70 -33.02 -32.55
CA ASP A 406 2.48 -33.75 -33.81
C ASP A 406 3.24 -33.15 -35.01
N ILE A 407 3.65 -31.90 -34.93
CA ILE A 407 4.41 -31.24 -36.01
C ILE A 407 5.91 -31.48 -35.84
N GLN A 408 6.47 -31.16 -34.65
CA GLN A 408 7.89 -31.29 -34.37
C GLN A 408 8.16 -31.07 -32.89
N ASP A 409 8.88 -31.98 -32.26
CA ASP A 409 9.39 -31.82 -30.92
C ASP A 409 10.40 -30.67 -30.81
N ALA A 410 10.39 -29.99 -29.68
CA ALA A 410 11.32 -28.90 -29.40
C ALA A 410 11.80 -28.92 -27.96
N THR A 411 13.02 -28.41 -27.73
CA THR A 411 13.51 -28.05 -26.41
C THR A 411 13.99 -26.61 -26.44
N VAL A 412 13.30 -25.75 -25.70
CA VAL A 412 13.61 -24.32 -25.64
C VAL A 412 14.17 -24.00 -24.27
N VAL A 413 15.37 -23.43 -24.24
CA VAL A 413 16.02 -22.99 -23.00
C VAL A 413 16.05 -21.47 -22.98
N THR A 414 15.54 -20.87 -21.90
CA THR A 414 15.58 -19.45 -21.68
C THR A 414 16.39 -19.11 -20.44
N GLU A 415 17.22 -18.10 -20.53
CA GLU A 415 17.93 -17.49 -19.40
C GLU A 415 17.57 -16.00 -19.31
N SER A 416 17.10 -15.58 -18.15
CA SER A 416 16.79 -14.18 -17.84
C SER A 416 17.70 -13.70 -16.72
N LEU A 417 18.47 -12.65 -16.97
CA LEU A 417 19.34 -11.98 -16.02
C LEU A 417 18.95 -10.52 -15.89
N THR A 418 18.48 -10.12 -14.73
CA THR A 418 18.10 -8.72 -14.45
C THR A 418 18.95 -8.17 -13.31
N ASP A 419 19.60 -7.02 -13.53
CA ASP A 419 20.36 -6.26 -12.55
C ASP A 419 19.79 -4.85 -12.42
N SER A 420 19.34 -4.48 -11.21
CA SER A 420 18.75 -3.17 -10.92
C SER A 420 19.51 -2.45 -9.82
N LYS A 421 19.70 -1.14 -9.99
CA LYS A 421 20.31 -0.25 -9.00
C LYS A 421 19.51 1.04 -8.88
N LEU A 422 19.39 1.55 -7.66
CA LEU A 422 18.68 2.78 -7.33
C LEU A 422 19.48 3.58 -6.30
N TYR A 423 19.61 4.88 -6.54
CA TYR A 423 20.02 5.88 -5.58
C TYR A 423 18.89 6.89 -5.41
N ALA A 424 18.57 7.25 -4.20
CA ALA A 424 17.50 8.20 -3.94
C ALA A 424 17.81 9.10 -2.75
N ALA A 425 17.40 10.37 -2.85
CA ALA A 425 17.47 11.35 -1.79
C ALA A 425 16.12 12.05 -1.65
N LYS A 426 15.69 12.30 -0.42
CA LYS A 426 14.47 13.05 -0.11
C LYS A 426 14.70 13.98 1.05
N LEU A 427 14.36 15.28 0.86
CA LEU A 427 14.36 16.30 1.89
C LEU A 427 12.95 16.84 2.06
N VAL A 428 12.44 16.84 3.28
CA VAL A 428 11.18 17.51 3.64
C VAL A 428 11.46 18.54 4.72
N LEU A 429 11.05 19.77 4.48
CA LEU A 429 11.08 20.87 5.43
C LEU A 429 9.66 21.19 5.85
N SER A 430 9.43 21.33 7.16
CA SER A 430 8.13 21.68 7.72
C SER A 430 8.26 22.91 8.61
N TYR A 431 7.32 23.85 8.46
CA TYR A 431 7.33 25.08 9.22
C TYR A 431 5.90 25.52 9.56
N PRO A 432 5.59 25.88 10.80
CA PRO A 432 4.29 26.42 11.16
C PRO A 432 4.13 27.83 10.56
N VAL A 433 3.06 28.05 9.80
CA VAL A 433 2.72 29.33 9.15
C VAL A 433 1.26 29.64 9.43
N TRP A 434 0.98 30.82 10.01
CA TRP A 434 -0.37 31.27 10.35
C TRP A 434 -1.16 30.24 11.17
N MET A 435 -2.30 29.78 10.63
CA MET A 435 -3.21 28.81 11.26
C MET A 435 -2.92 27.37 10.78
N GLY A 436 -1.75 27.10 10.19
CA GLY A 436 -1.46 25.82 9.59
C GLY A 436 0.01 25.47 9.56
N GLN A 437 0.31 24.37 8.89
CA GLN A 437 1.66 23.84 8.69
C GLN A 437 2.00 23.82 7.20
N LEU A 438 3.06 24.50 6.84
CA LEU A 438 3.67 24.45 5.52
C LEU A 438 4.69 23.33 5.48
N GLN A 439 4.60 22.47 4.47
CA GLN A 439 5.63 21.47 4.14
C GLN A 439 6.10 21.72 2.72
N MET A 440 7.40 21.69 2.51
CA MET A 440 8.02 21.77 1.19
C MET A 440 9.18 20.79 1.12
N GLY A 441 9.50 20.32 -0.07
CA GLY A 441 10.61 19.40 -0.18
C GLY A 441 10.96 19.02 -1.61
N THR A 442 12.01 18.22 -1.70
CA THR A 442 12.50 17.63 -2.97
C THR A 442 12.68 16.13 -2.80
N GLU A 443 12.57 15.40 -3.89
CA GLU A 443 12.91 13.98 -3.97
C GLU A 443 13.55 13.69 -5.31
N GLU A 444 14.74 13.10 -5.29
CA GLU A 444 15.51 12.75 -6.47
C GLU A 444 15.79 11.26 -6.49
N THR A 445 15.57 10.61 -7.62
CA THR A 445 15.85 9.19 -7.82
C THR A 445 16.59 8.95 -9.11
N PHE A 446 17.61 8.11 -9.05
CA PHE A 446 18.40 7.65 -10.19
C PHE A 446 18.32 6.13 -10.23
N SER A 447 17.66 5.60 -11.24
CA SER A 447 17.47 4.17 -11.39
C SER A 447 18.04 3.64 -12.69
N ARG A 448 18.57 2.43 -12.62
CA ARG A 448 19.09 1.70 -13.76
C ARG A 448 18.74 0.23 -13.64
N THR A 449 18.13 -0.34 -14.68
CA THR A 449 17.86 -1.76 -14.82
C THR A 449 18.47 -2.26 -16.11
N ASN A 450 19.30 -3.30 -16.03
CA ASN A 450 19.79 -4.05 -17.19
C ASN A 450 19.01 -5.35 -17.23
N ASP A 451 18.55 -5.74 -18.41
CA ASP A 451 17.79 -6.97 -18.66
C ASP A 451 18.42 -7.70 -19.84
N ASP A 452 18.97 -8.89 -19.60
CA ASP A 452 19.59 -9.77 -20.61
C ASP A 452 18.74 -11.05 -20.67
N TYR A 453 18.02 -11.23 -21.79
CA TYR A 453 17.19 -12.40 -22.04
C TYR A 453 17.71 -13.16 -23.25
N ARG A 454 18.11 -14.39 -23.02
CA ARG A 454 18.65 -15.31 -24.02
C ARG A 454 17.71 -16.48 -24.17
N LEU A 455 17.57 -16.90 -25.41
CA LEU A 455 16.76 -18.05 -25.78
C LEU A 455 17.51 -18.90 -26.79
N SER A 456 17.39 -20.21 -26.67
CA SER A 456 17.88 -21.20 -27.64
C SER A 456 16.82 -22.27 -27.85
N GLY A 457 16.77 -22.86 -29.06
CA GLY A 457 15.83 -23.91 -29.42
C GLY A 457 14.52 -23.41 -30.09
N ALA A 458 14.36 -22.08 -30.24
CA ALA A 458 13.29 -21.50 -31.06
C ALA A 458 13.81 -20.25 -31.81
N ASP A 459 13.19 -19.89 -32.92
CA ASP A 459 13.56 -18.71 -33.71
C ASP A 459 12.90 -17.42 -33.13
N ILE A 460 13.35 -17.07 -31.94
CA ILE A 460 12.92 -15.85 -31.24
C ILE A 460 14.18 -15.04 -30.89
N PRO A 461 14.20 -13.73 -31.21
CA PRO A 461 15.37 -12.90 -30.96
C PRO A 461 15.68 -12.75 -29.47
N ALA A 462 16.96 -12.84 -29.13
CA ALA A 462 17.44 -12.46 -27.82
C ALA A 462 17.21 -10.97 -27.57
N SER A 463 17.12 -10.56 -26.32
CA SER A 463 17.00 -9.17 -25.92
C SER A 463 18.07 -8.84 -24.89
N ASN A 464 18.79 -7.75 -25.10
CA ASN A 464 19.70 -7.19 -24.10
C ASN A 464 19.47 -5.68 -24.06
N SER A 465 18.95 -5.20 -22.95
CA SER A 465 18.50 -3.83 -22.85
C SER A 465 18.88 -3.18 -21.51
N ARG A 466 18.90 -1.85 -21.52
CA ARG A 466 19.10 -1.04 -20.34
C ARG A 466 18.04 0.04 -20.28
N VAL A 467 17.35 0.10 -19.15
CA VAL A 467 16.45 1.21 -18.80
C VAL A 467 17.11 2.08 -17.76
N LYS A 468 17.17 3.38 -18.03
CA LYS A 468 17.56 4.43 -17.07
C LYS A 468 16.38 5.35 -16.86
N GLU A 469 16.09 5.67 -15.61
CA GLU A 469 15.07 6.66 -15.26
C GLU A 469 15.59 7.56 -14.13
N ASP A 470 15.71 8.85 -14.43
CA ASP A 470 16.06 9.88 -13.48
C ASP A 470 14.81 10.71 -13.22
N ASN A 471 14.39 10.82 -11.96
CA ASN A 471 13.22 11.60 -11.55
C ASN A 471 13.64 12.63 -10.51
N ALA A 472 13.39 13.91 -10.81
CA ALA A 472 13.53 15.02 -9.90
C ALA A 472 12.15 15.61 -9.58
N ALA A 473 11.80 15.65 -8.31
CA ALA A 473 10.53 16.15 -7.83
C ALA A 473 10.69 17.27 -6.82
N ALA A 474 9.80 18.28 -6.90
CA ALA A 474 9.66 19.30 -5.88
C ALA A 474 8.17 19.41 -5.49
N PHE A 475 7.89 19.67 -4.22
CA PHE A 475 6.52 19.80 -3.74
C PHE A 475 6.35 20.86 -2.65
N VAL A 476 5.13 21.35 -2.55
CA VAL A 476 4.66 22.18 -1.47
C VAL A 476 3.28 21.68 -1.03
N ASN A 477 3.03 21.66 0.27
CA ASN A 477 1.74 21.30 0.87
C ASN A 477 1.46 22.24 2.04
N TYR A 478 0.24 22.75 2.13
CA TYR A 478 -0.20 23.58 3.25
C TYR A 478 -1.48 23.01 3.84
N ALA A 479 -1.43 22.65 5.12
CA ALA A 479 -2.56 22.13 5.88
C ALA A 479 -2.95 23.15 6.97
N PHE A 480 -4.23 23.49 7.08
CA PHE A 480 -4.72 24.50 7.99
C PHE A 480 -6.14 24.25 8.46
N ILE A 481 -6.51 24.86 9.58
CA ILE A 481 -7.84 24.77 10.20
C ILE A 481 -8.67 26.00 9.79
N LEU A 482 -9.86 25.75 9.26
CA LEU A 482 -10.86 26.77 8.88
C LEU A 482 -11.88 27.01 10.02
N GLY A 483 -11.40 27.43 11.18
CA GLY A 483 -12.27 27.70 12.34
C GLY A 483 -13.18 26.50 12.66
N GLN A 484 -14.50 26.75 12.81
CA GLN A 484 -15.51 25.70 13.05
C GLN A 484 -15.86 24.88 11.79
N ILE A 485 -15.51 25.36 10.59
CA ILE A 485 -15.94 24.75 9.32
C ILE A 485 -15.22 23.41 9.11
N GLY A 486 -13.93 23.29 9.51
CA GLY A 486 -13.17 22.09 9.35
C GLY A 486 -11.68 22.32 9.09
N GLN A 487 -11.04 21.30 8.53
CA GLN A 487 -9.62 21.30 8.15
C GLN A 487 -9.48 21.24 6.64
N MET A 488 -8.51 21.93 6.08
CA MET A 488 -8.20 21.93 4.67
C MET A 488 -6.71 21.64 4.44
N SER A 489 -6.40 20.89 3.40
CA SER A 489 -5.02 20.69 2.92
C SER A 489 -4.99 20.95 1.42
N ALA A 490 -4.00 21.70 0.95
CA ALA A 490 -3.78 21.95 -0.47
C ALA A 490 -2.29 21.75 -0.79
N GLY A 491 -2.00 21.02 -1.84
CA GLY A 491 -0.65 20.71 -2.23
C GLY A 491 -0.43 20.66 -3.74
N LEU A 492 0.80 20.90 -4.16
CA LEU A 492 1.24 20.79 -5.53
C LEU A 492 2.59 20.08 -5.57
N ARG A 493 2.71 19.06 -6.41
CA ARG A 493 3.96 18.37 -6.71
C ARG A 493 4.27 18.50 -8.20
N TYR A 494 5.50 18.86 -8.51
CA TYR A 494 6.07 18.84 -9.86
C TYR A 494 7.08 17.70 -9.95
N GLU A 495 7.07 16.98 -11.08
CA GLU A 495 8.05 15.94 -11.37
C GLU A 495 8.60 16.11 -12.79
N HIS A 496 9.93 16.09 -12.90
CA HIS A 496 10.68 16.01 -14.14
C HIS A 496 11.32 14.63 -14.24
N VAL A 497 10.96 13.87 -15.28
CA VAL A 497 11.45 12.50 -15.48
C VAL A 497 12.21 12.43 -16.79
N ASN A 498 13.46 11.98 -16.75
CA ASN A 498 14.22 11.58 -17.92
C ASN A 498 14.23 10.05 -18.01
N TYR A 499 13.62 9.51 -19.04
CA TYR A 499 13.59 8.08 -19.33
C TYR A 499 14.42 7.78 -20.56
N ALA A 500 15.31 6.79 -20.50
CA ALA A 500 16.09 6.29 -21.62
C ALA A 500 16.02 4.76 -21.68
N TYR A 501 15.69 4.25 -22.85
CA TYR A 501 15.80 2.85 -23.23
C TYR A 501 16.96 2.69 -24.19
N GLU A 502 17.94 1.85 -23.84
CA GLU A 502 19.12 1.50 -24.65
C GLU A 502 19.00 0.02 -25.02
N ASP A 503 18.85 -0.28 -26.32
CA ASP A 503 19.02 -1.64 -26.83
C ASP A 503 20.51 -1.90 -27.07
N LEU A 504 21.08 -2.86 -26.34
CA LEU A 504 22.51 -3.17 -26.38
C LEU A 504 22.88 -4.10 -27.53
N LEU A 505 21.88 -4.64 -28.28
CA LEU A 505 22.06 -5.42 -29.49
C LEU A 505 21.95 -4.56 -30.77
N GLY A 506 21.61 -3.27 -30.60
CA GLY A 506 21.56 -2.30 -31.71
C GLY A 506 20.23 -2.19 -32.45
N ASN A 507 19.14 -2.76 -31.90
CA ASN A 507 17.80 -2.76 -32.54
C ASN A 507 17.00 -1.46 -32.30
N GLY A 508 17.64 -0.41 -31.76
CA GLY A 508 17.07 0.91 -31.56
C GLY A 508 17.02 1.37 -30.10
N SER A 509 17.46 2.59 -29.88
CA SER A 509 17.45 3.23 -28.58
C SER A 509 16.68 4.55 -28.64
N PHE A 510 16.03 4.95 -27.56
CA PHE A 510 15.30 6.21 -27.52
C PHE A 510 15.27 6.79 -26.10
N SER A 511 14.95 8.06 -26.01
CA SER A 511 14.73 8.76 -24.74
C SER A 511 13.46 9.59 -24.78
N LYS A 512 12.85 9.78 -23.60
CA LYS A 512 11.65 10.58 -23.38
C LYS A 512 11.83 11.45 -22.15
N LYS A 513 11.23 12.64 -22.16
CA LYS A 513 11.17 13.54 -21.01
C LYS A 513 9.71 13.81 -20.69
N TYR A 514 9.40 13.83 -19.40
CA TYR A 514 8.07 14.13 -18.90
C TYR A 514 8.13 15.22 -17.85
N ASP A 515 7.26 16.22 -17.99
CA ASP A 515 7.05 17.28 -17.02
C ASP A 515 5.58 17.21 -16.57
N ASN A 516 5.37 16.92 -15.28
CA ASN A 516 4.03 16.70 -14.78
C ASN A 516 3.77 17.47 -13.49
N LEU A 517 2.53 17.98 -13.36
CA LEU A 517 2.03 18.62 -12.16
C LEU A 517 0.95 17.76 -11.52
N PHE A 518 1.05 17.55 -10.22
CA PHE A 518 0.15 16.73 -9.42
C PHE A 518 -0.47 17.58 -8.29
N PRO A 519 -1.56 18.30 -8.56
CA PRO A 519 -2.31 19.02 -7.54
C PRO A 519 -3.08 18.06 -6.64
N SER A 520 -3.22 18.44 -5.37
CA SER A 520 -4.07 17.77 -4.39
C SER A 520 -4.78 18.80 -3.52
N ILE A 521 -6.04 18.54 -3.18
CA ILE A 521 -6.81 19.34 -2.24
C ILE A 521 -7.73 18.41 -1.46
N SER A 522 -7.83 18.61 -0.15
CA SER A 522 -8.78 17.91 0.72
C SER A 522 -9.41 18.90 1.70
N PHE A 523 -10.66 18.61 2.03
CA PHE A 523 -11.44 19.32 3.04
C PHE A 523 -12.13 18.27 3.92
N ALA A 524 -12.01 18.41 5.23
CA ALA A 524 -12.73 17.60 6.21
C ALA A 524 -13.47 18.51 7.21
N GLY A 525 -14.76 18.26 7.38
CA GLY A 525 -15.62 19.06 8.27
C GLY A 525 -16.86 18.29 8.70
N ALA A 526 -17.62 18.84 9.63
CA ALA A 526 -18.87 18.25 10.08
C ALA A 526 -20.08 18.98 9.47
N PHE A 527 -20.99 18.24 8.85
CA PHE A 527 -22.27 18.72 8.38
C PHE A 527 -23.39 18.10 9.24
N GLY A 528 -23.83 18.82 10.27
CA GLY A 528 -24.71 18.26 11.30
C GLY A 528 -24.02 17.06 12.00
N PRO A 529 -24.68 15.91 12.12
CA PRO A 529 -24.11 14.73 12.78
C PRO A 529 -23.13 13.91 11.89
N VAL A 530 -22.97 14.30 10.62
CA VAL A 530 -22.14 13.57 9.65
C VAL A 530 -20.79 14.26 9.51
N GLN A 531 -19.70 13.58 9.82
CA GLN A 531 -18.36 14.02 9.45
C GLN A 531 -18.15 13.72 7.96
N THR A 532 -17.68 14.69 7.21
CA THR A 532 -17.54 14.59 5.75
C THR A 532 -16.13 14.99 5.33
N MET A 533 -15.55 14.24 4.41
CA MET A 533 -14.30 14.56 3.75
C MET A 533 -14.51 14.58 2.24
N LEU A 534 -14.07 15.65 1.59
CA LEU A 534 -14.03 15.79 0.14
C LEU A 534 -12.58 15.94 -0.29
N SER A 535 -12.19 15.27 -1.34
CA SER A 535 -10.81 15.37 -1.82
C SER A 535 -10.72 15.22 -3.34
N TYR A 536 -9.77 15.95 -3.92
CA TYR A 536 -9.32 15.81 -5.31
C TYR A 536 -7.82 15.61 -5.31
N SER A 537 -7.33 14.69 -6.16
CA SER A 537 -5.90 14.54 -6.41
C SER A 537 -5.61 14.11 -7.85
N ALA A 538 -4.49 14.60 -8.39
CA ALA A 538 -3.88 14.06 -9.60
C ALA A 538 -2.70 13.18 -9.19
N LYS A 539 -2.60 11.98 -9.79
CA LYS A 539 -1.60 10.95 -9.52
C LYS A 539 -1.11 10.34 -10.82
N THR A 540 -0.05 9.55 -10.75
CA THR A 540 0.46 8.78 -11.89
C THR A 540 0.64 7.31 -11.51
N GLN A 541 0.61 6.45 -12.52
CA GLN A 541 1.06 5.06 -12.42
C GLN A 541 2.04 4.80 -13.55
N ARG A 542 3.28 4.48 -13.17
CA ARG A 542 4.34 4.19 -14.14
C ARG A 542 4.37 2.69 -14.44
N PRO A 543 4.69 2.28 -15.69
CA PRO A 543 4.90 0.88 -16.00
C PRO A 543 6.03 0.27 -15.17
N ASN A 544 5.94 -1.01 -14.85
CA ASN A 544 7.02 -1.76 -14.21
C ASN A 544 8.20 -1.91 -15.18
N PHE A 545 9.41 -2.08 -14.66
CA PHE A 545 10.59 -2.25 -15.54
C PHE A 545 10.50 -3.51 -16.40
N SER A 546 9.84 -4.57 -15.92
CA SER A 546 9.55 -5.77 -16.75
C SER A 546 8.61 -5.48 -17.92
N GLN A 547 7.63 -4.59 -17.75
CA GLN A 547 6.75 -4.15 -18.85
C GLN A 547 7.46 -3.26 -19.86
N LEU A 548 8.56 -2.62 -19.46
CA LEU A 548 9.40 -1.77 -20.32
C LEU A 548 10.52 -2.54 -21.02
N SER A 549 10.66 -3.86 -20.80
CA SER A 549 11.59 -4.72 -21.54
C SER A 549 11.02 -5.07 -22.91
N ASN A 550 11.88 -5.22 -23.92
CA ASN A 550 11.50 -5.74 -25.23
C ASN A 550 11.69 -7.27 -25.35
N ALA A 551 12.03 -7.95 -24.27
CA ALA A 551 12.20 -9.40 -24.25
C ALA A 551 10.87 -10.10 -24.59
N LEU A 552 10.92 -11.06 -25.49
CA LEU A 552 9.81 -11.94 -25.83
C LEU A 552 9.96 -13.25 -25.06
N ARG A 553 9.15 -13.40 -24.02
CA ARG A 553 9.13 -14.61 -23.16
C ARG A 553 8.37 -15.71 -23.86
N TYR A 554 8.96 -16.89 -23.85
CA TYR A 554 8.40 -18.09 -24.45
C TYR A 554 7.48 -18.82 -23.47
N ASN A 555 6.20 -18.94 -23.77
CA ASN A 555 5.26 -19.78 -23.02
C ASN A 555 5.15 -21.15 -23.67
N ASN A 556 4.81 -21.18 -24.96
CA ASN A 556 4.86 -22.31 -25.89
C ASN A 556 5.05 -21.79 -27.32
N ARG A 557 5.13 -22.66 -28.30
CA ARG A 557 5.32 -22.28 -29.75
C ARG A 557 4.23 -21.40 -30.31
N TYR A 558 3.03 -21.35 -29.71
CA TYR A 558 1.88 -20.57 -30.21
C TYR A 558 1.61 -19.31 -29.38
N THR A 559 2.27 -19.16 -28.23
CA THR A 559 2.02 -18.03 -27.34
C THR A 559 3.31 -17.43 -26.78
N LEU A 560 3.54 -16.16 -27.12
CA LEU A 560 4.63 -15.33 -26.61
C LEU A 560 4.07 -14.23 -25.73
N GLN A 561 4.85 -13.82 -24.76
CA GLN A 561 4.54 -12.66 -23.92
C GLN A 561 5.69 -11.65 -23.94
N GLY A 562 5.42 -10.41 -24.34
CA GLY A 562 6.41 -9.35 -24.42
C GLY A 562 6.10 -8.18 -23.49
N GLY A 563 7.11 -7.36 -23.21
CA GLY A 563 6.92 -6.01 -22.71
C GLY A 563 6.82 -5.01 -23.86
N ASN A 564 6.83 -3.72 -23.52
CA ASN A 564 6.78 -2.62 -24.47
C ASN A 564 7.52 -1.41 -23.90
N ALA A 565 8.75 -1.21 -24.34
CA ALA A 565 9.61 -0.10 -23.90
C ALA A 565 9.02 1.29 -24.22
N ALA A 566 8.06 1.37 -25.16
CA ALA A 566 7.42 2.61 -25.56
C ALA A 566 6.23 3.02 -24.68
N LEU A 567 5.89 2.27 -23.64
CA LEU A 567 4.80 2.60 -22.71
C LEU A 567 4.96 3.98 -22.10
N LEU A 568 3.83 4.66 -21.94
CA LEU A 568 3.70 5.95 -21.27
C LEU A 568 3.14 5.75 -19.86
N PRO A 569 3.52 6.60 -18.91
CA PRO A 569 2.86 6.64 -17.63
C PRO A 569 1.36 6.96 -17.74
N MET A 570 0.53 6.27 -17.00
CA MET A 570 -0.88 6.56 -16.87
C MET A 570 -1.06 7.73 -15.90
N SER A 571 -1.84 8.76 -16.25
CA SER A 571 -2.20 9.85 -15.35
C SER A 571 -3.62 9.66 -14.82
N ILE A 572 -3.81 9.79 -13.50
CA ILE A 572 -5.06 9.51 -12.80
C ILE A 572 -5.55 10.77 -12.09
N GLN A 573 -6.77 11.19 -12.36
CA GLN A 573 -7.49 12.23 -11.62
C GLN A 573 -8.55 11.56 -10.77
N SER A 574 -8.57 11.84 -9.49
CA SER A 574 -9.43 11.20 -8.51
C SER A 574 -10.23 12.25 -7.73
N LEU A 575 -11.56 12.13 -7.73
CA LEU A 575 -12.48 12.86 -6.89
C LEU A 575 -13.10 11.88 -5.90
N SER A 576 -13.02 12.16 -4.59
CA SER A 576 -13.56 11.28 -3.55
C SER A 576 -14.36 12.05 -2.51
N ALA A 577 -15.42 11.42 -2.03
CA ALA A 577 -16.23 11.88 -0.91
C ALA A 577 -16.38 10.76 0.11
N THR A 578 -16.16 11.05 1.39
CA THR A 578 -16.36 10.11 2.50
C THR A 578 -17.25 10.76 3.55
N GLY A 579 -18.30 10.06 3.95
CA GLY A 579 -19.20 10.47 5.04
C GLY A 579 -19.13 9.44 6.17
N LEU A 580 -18.91 9.90 7.39
CA LEU A 580 -18.93 9.09 8.61
C LEU A 580 -20.09 9.51 9.52
N TRP A 581 -20.96 8.57 9.86
CA TRP A 581 -22.03 8.76 10.82
C TRP A 581 -22.07 7.59 11.80
N LYS A 582 -21.72 7.84 13.05
CA LYS A 582 -21.59 6.80 14.10
C LYS A 582 -20.65 5.67 13.64
N PHE A 583 -21.17 4.47 13.42
CA PHE A 583 -20.46 3.27 12.95
C PHE A 583 -20.59 3.02 11.44
N LEU A 584 -21.24 3.93 10.71
CA LEU A 584 -21.43 3.83 9.26
C LEU A 584 -20.48 4.76 8.53
N THR A 585 -19.77 4.24 7.53
CA THR A 585 -18.93 5.01 6.62
C THR A 585 -19.37 4.77 5.19
N LEU A 586 -19.69 5.83 4.46
CA LEU A 586 -19.94 5.79 3.02
C LEU A 586 -18.75 6.44 2.31
N ALA A 587 -18.11 5.70 1.42
CA ALA A 587 -17.03 6.20 0.58
C ALA A 587 -17.39 6.09 -0.90
N VAL A 588 -17.28 7.19 -1.64
CA VAL A 588 -17.54 7.25 -3.08
C VAL A 588 -16.32 7.86 -3.74
N SER A 589 -15.84 7.27 -4.82
CA SER A 589 -14.76 7.85 -5.63
C SER A 589 -15.04 7.70 -7.13
N TYR A 590 -14.70 8.75 -7.87
CA TYR A 590 -14.66 8.75 -9.32
C TYR A 590 -13.23 9.00 -9.78
N ASP A 591 -12.69 8.07 -10.55
CA ASP A 591 -11.35 8.15 -11.11
C ASP A 591 -11.42 8.23 -12.64
N ARG A 592 -10.57 9.08 -13.22
CA ARG A 592 -10.33 9.15 -14.66
C ARG A 592 -8.84 8.98 -14.93
N ALA A 593 -8.49 7.90 -15.61
CA ALA A 593 -7.13 7.57 -15.99
C ALA A 593 -6.94 7.78 -17.49
N ASN A 594 -5.98 8.63 -17.87
CA ASN A 594 -5.57 8.82 -19.27
C ASN A 594 -4.36 7.92 -19.54
N ASN A 595 -4.24 7.43 -20.78
CA ASN A 595 -3.24 6.46 -21.23
C ASN A 595 -3.25 5.18 -20.37
N PRO A 596 -4.41 4.57 -20.06
CA PRO A 596 -4.41 3.34 -19.27
C PRO A 596 -3.58 2.27 -19.97
N VAL A 597 -2.79 1.53 -19.18
CA VAL A 597 -2.04 0.38 -19.66
C VAL A 597 -2.93 -0.85 -19.55
N ILE A 598 -3.21 -1.48 -20.66
CA ILE A 598 -4.02 -2.70 -20.78
C ILE A 598 -3.19 -3.82 -21.41
N LEU A 599 -3.52 -5.07 -21.12
CA LEU A 599 -3.00 -6.20 -21.88
C LEU A 599 -3.70 -6.27 -23.24
N TRP A 600 -2.93 -6.46 -24.29
CA TRP A 600 -3.44 -6.58 -25.65
C TRP A 600 -2.76 -7.74 -26.37
N ALA A 601 -3.47 -8.37 -27.30
CA ALA A 601 -2.95 -9.45 -28.14
C ALA A 601 -2.74 -8.95 -29.57
N ASN A 602 -1.59 -9.30 -30.13
CA ASN A 602 -1.22 -9.04 -31.52
C ASN A 602 -0.83 -10.35 -32.20
N LYS A 603 -1.02 -10.41 -33.52
CA LYS A 603 -0.47 -11.46 -34.35
C LYS A 603 1.05 -11.30 -34.41
N TYR A 604 1.81 -12.35 -34.04
CA TYR A 604 3.27 -12.34 -34.15
C TYR A 604 3.75 -12.74 -35.56
N ASN A 605 3.15 -13.83 -36.09
CA ASN A 605 3.47 -14.34 -37.44
C ASN A 605 2.24 -14.93 -38.12
N ASP A 606 2.39 -15.42 -39.34
CA ASP A 606 1.32 -16.05 -40.14
C ASP A 606 0.99 -17.48 -39.71
N GLU A 607 1.75 -18.05 -38.79
CA GLU A 607 1.58 -19.42 -38.29
C GLU A 607 0.64 -19.51 -37.08
N GLY A 608 -0.01 -18.39 -36.71
CA GLY A 608 -0.99 -18.35 -35.63
C GLY A 608 -0.40 -18.05 -34.25
N VAL A 609 0.89 -17.66 -34.16
CA VAL A 609 1.52 -17.27 -32.92
C VAL A 609 0.96 -15.95 -32.41
N ILE A 610 0.54 -15.94 -31.14
CA ILE A 610 -0.04 -14.79 -30.47
C ILE A 610 1.03 -14.12 -29.62
N LEU A 611 1.14 -12.79 -29.71
CA LEU A 611 1.97 -11.98 -28.85
C LEU A 611 1.11 -11.17 -27.89
N LEU A 612 1.19 -11.47 -26.60
CA LEU A 612 0.55 -10.72 -25.52
C LEU A 612 1.49 -9.62 -25.04
N GLN A 613 1.07 -8.35 -25.11
CA GLN A 613 1.88 -7.20 -24.74
C GLN A 613 1.06 -6.15 -23.99
N PRO A 614 1.67 -5.39 -23.05
CA PRO A 614 1.06 -4.20 -22.49
C PRO A 614 1.02 -3.07 -23.55
N TYR A 615 -0.10 -2.35 -23.56
CA TYR A 615 -0.39 -1.29 -24.54
C TYR A 615 -1.05 -0.09 -23.82
N ASN A 616 -0.75 1.16 -24.23
CA ASN A 616 -1.46 2.34 -23.78
C ASN A 616 -2.70 2.58 -24.65
N GLU A 617 -3.88 2.50 -24.06
CA GLU A 617 -5.12 2.87 -24.73
C GLU A 617 -5.29 4.41 -24.73
N LYS A 618 -5.73 4.96 -25.88
CA LYS A 618 -5.94 6.41 -26.06
C LYS A 618 -7.19 6.91 -25.33
N ASN A 619 -8.21 6.08 -25.27
CA ASN A 619 -9.43 6.40 -24.55
C ASN A 619 -9.22 6.31 -23.03
N PRO A 620 -9.76 7.25 -22.25
CA PRO A 620 -9.59 7.21 -20.82
C PRO A 620 -10.38 6.06 -20.19
N LEU A 621 -9.76 5.35 -19.26
CA LEU A 621 -10.45 4.48 -18.34
C LEU A 621 -11.11 5.36 -17.25
N ARG A 622 -12.42 5.19 -17.08
CA ARG A 622 -13.17 5.84 -15.99
C ARG A 622 -13.65 4.78 -15.02
N SER A 623 -13.69 5.10 -13.74
CA SER A 623 -14.23 4.19 -12.74
C SER A 623 -15.01 4.94 -11.67
N LEU A 624 -16.11 4.35 -11.24
CA LEU A 624 -16.90 4.77 -10.08
C LEU A 624 -16.87 3.64 -9.06
N SER A 625 -16.47 3.96 -7.85
CA SER A 625 -16.50 3.04 -6.71
C SER A 625 -17.36 3.64 -5.61
N ALA A 626 -18.27 2.86 -5.04
CA ALA A 626 -19.12 3.26 -3.92
C ALA A 626 -19.20 2.12 -2.91
N PHE A 627 -18.83 2.40 -1.65
CA PHE A 627 -18.77 1.40 -0.58
C PHE A 627 -19.41 1.92 0.70
N LEU A 628 -20.25 1.10 1.30
CA LEU A 628 -20.81 1.30 2.62
C LEU A 628 -20.14 0.32 3.60
N VAL A 629 -19.55 0.87 4.65
CA VAL A 629 -18.91 0.10 5.73
C VAL A 629 -19.71 0.29 7.01
N ALA A 630 -20.03 -0.81 7.70
CA ALA A 630 -20.67 -0.81 9.00
C ALA A 630 -19.79 -1.57 10.00
N SER A 631 -19.37 -0.89 11.09
CA SER A 631 -18.45 -1.47 12.08
C SER A 631 -19.00 -1.35 13.51
N PRO A 632 -20.19 -1.89 13.82
CA PRO A 632 -20.73 -1.87 15.17
C PRO A 632 -20.08 -2.94 16.07
N THR A 633 -20.13 -2.70 17.38
CA THR A 633 -19.74 -3.67 18.41
C THR A 633 -20.91 -3.88 19.38
N ILE A 634 -21.26 -5.14 19.65
CA ILE A 634 -22.35 -5.54 20.54
C ILE A 634 -21.80 -6.58 21.52
N GLY A 635 -21.54 -6.18 22.76
CA GLY A 635 -20.94 -7.04 23.77
C GLY A 635 -19.59 -7.60 23.31
N VAL A 636 -19.44 -8.92 23.22
CA VAL A 636 -18.21 -9.60 22.78
C VAL A 636 -18.06 -9.63 21.25
N TRP A 637 -19.06 -9.22 20.50
CA TRP A 637 -19.16 -9.35 19.04
C TRP A 637 -18.85 -8.01 18.36
N THR A 638 -17.77 -7.97 17.60
CA THR A 638 -17.37 -6.85 16.71
C THR A 638 -17.59 -7.27 15.26
N MET A 639 -18.32 -6.45 14.53
CA MET A 639 -18.61 -6.62 13.12
C MET A 639 -17.77 -5.62 12.30
N ASN A 640 -17.36 -6.03 11.11
CA ASN A 640 -16.85 -5.11 10.08
C ASN A 640 -17.39 -5.60 8.74
N TYR A 641 -18.46 -4.97 8.29
CA TYR A 641 -19.21 -5.33 7.09
C TYR A 641 -19.01 -4.26 6.03
N THR A 642 -18.58 -4.66 4.86
CA THR A 642 -18.40 -3.79 3.69
C THR A 642 -19.27 -4.32 2.56
N VAL A 643 -20.09 -3.48 1.97
CA VAL A 643 -20.83 -3.76 0.73
C VAL A 643 -20.60 -2.60 -0.22
N GLY A 644 -20.30 -2.92 -1.47
CA GLY A 644 -20.09 -1.88 -2.45
C GLY A 644 -20.03 -2.38 -3.87
N MET A 645 -19.81 -1.43 -4.76
CA MET A 645 -19.67 -1.70 -6.18
C MET A 645 -18.50 -0.93 -6.78
N GLN A 646 -17.94 -1.50 -7.82
CA GLN A 646 -17.02 -0.83 -8.73
C GLN A 646 -17.54 -0.98 -10.17
N LYS A 647 -17.69 0.14 -10.85
CA LYS A 647 -18.06 0.19 -12.27
C LYS A 647 -16.97 0.88 -13.07
N THR A 648 -16.49 0.23 -14.11
CA THR A 648 -15.50 0.78 -15.04
C THR A 648 -16.16 1.06 -16.39
N TRP A 649 -15.61 2.05 -17.09
CA TRP A 649 -15.95 2.37 -18.48
C TRP A 649 -14.64 2.48 -19.24
N LEU A 650 -14.47 1.59 -20.21
CA LEU A 650 -13.33 1.57 -21.12
C LEU A 650 -13.83 1.26 -22.51
N THR A 651 -13.32 1.95 -23.52
CA THR A 651 -13.53 1.65 -24.94
C THR A 651 -12.18 1.47 -25.61
N VAL A 652 -11.99 0.38 -26.33
CA VAL A 652 -10.78 0.06 -27.09
C VAL A 652 -11.19 -0.22 -28.53
N GLY A 653 -10.86 0.68 -29.44
CA GLY A 653 -11.44 0.63 -30.79
C GLY A 653 -12.97 0.71 -30.72
N ASP A 654 -13.65 -0.28 -31.29
CA ASP A 654 -15.12 -0.41 -31.29
C ASP A 654 -15.65 -1.23 -30.10
N LEU A 655 -14.78 -1.77 -29.25
CA LEU A 655 -15.16 -2.60 -28.12
C LEU A 655 -15.44 -1.75 -26.89
N SER A 656 -16.56 -2.02 -26.20
CA SER A 656 -16.96 -1.35 -24.98
C SER A 656 -16.98 -2.34 -23.82
N PHE A 657 -16.30 -1.97 -22.72
CA PHE A 657 -16.15 -2.76 -21.49
C PHE A 657 -16.81 -2.02 -20.33
N ASN A 658 -18.16 -2.02 -20.26
CA ASN A 658 -18.89 -1.20 -19.30
C ASN A 658 -20.22 -1.80 -18.82
N ASP A 659 -20.58 -3.01 -19.27
CA ASP A 659 -21.94 -3.52 -19.08
C ASP A 659 -22.24 -3.97 -17.66
N LYS A 660 -21.25 -4.55 -16.94
CA LYS A 660 -21.47 -5.19 -15.65
C LYS A 660 -20.58 -4.60 -14.57
N PRO A 661 -21.15 -3.92 -13.55
CA PRO A 661 -20.40 -3.54 -12.36
C PRO A 661 -20.00 -4.78 -11.54
N LEU A 662 -18.85 -4.71 -10.90
CA LEU A 662 -18.41 -5.68 -9.90
C LEU A 662 -18.99 -5.29 -8.54
N TRP A 663 -19.78 -6.15 -7.91
CA TRP A 663 -20.24 -5.99 -6.54
C TRP A 663 -19.36 -6.80 -5.60
N VAL A 664 -19.08 -6.21 -4.44
CA VAL A 664 -18.23 -6.79 -3.40
C VAL A 664 -18.99 -6.75 -2.08
N ALA A 665 -19.00 -7.85 -1.37
CA ALA A 665 -19.45 -7.92 0.01
C ALA A 665 -18.38 -8.60 0.87
N GLN A 666 -17.98 -7.97 1.97
CA GLN A 666 -17.03 -8.52 2.93
C GLN A 666 -17.64 -8.46 4.33
N LEU A 667 -17.67 -9.61 5.02
CA LEU A 667 -18.29 -9.76 6.32
C LEU A 667 -17.25 -10.35 7.28
N ASN A 668 -16.79 -9.56 8.24
CA ASN A 668 -15.86 -10.00 9.28
C ASN A 668 -16.52 -9.92 10.64
N ASN A 669 -16.55 -11.04 11.36
CA ASN A 669 -17.07 -11.17 12.71
C ASN A 669 -15.94 -11.57 13.64
N THR A 670 -15.75 -10.82 14.72
CA THR A 670 -14.78 -11.11 15.77
C THR A 670 -15.50 -11.24 17.10
N PHE A 671 -15.32 -12.37 17.77
CA PHE A 671 -15.84 -12.62 19.10
C PHE A 671 -14.68 -12.65 20.08
N THR A 672 -14.61 -11.67 20.99
CA THR A 672 -13.55 -11.57 22.00
C THR A 672 -14.09 -11.99 23.35
N PHE A 673 -13.54 -13.08 23.90
CA PHE A 673 -13.97 -13.66 25.17
C PHE A 673 -12.95 -13.37 26.29
N LYS A 674 -13.36 -13.60 27.51
CA LYS A 674 -12.49 -13.54 28.69
C LYS A 674 -11.31 -14.53 28.57
N LYS A 675 -10.25 -14.28 29.34
CA LYS A 675 -9.03 -15.10 29.41
C LYS A 675 -8.28 -15.24 28.07
N GLY A 676 -8.37 -14.21 27.19
CA GLY A 676 -7.56 -14.13 25.97
C GLY A 676 -7.99 -15.08 24.82
N TRP A 677 -9.23 -15.57 24.82
CA TRP A 677 -9.79 -16.28 23.67
C TRP A 677 -10.42 -15.33 22.66
N GLN A 678 -10.18 -15.58 21.38
CA GLN A 678 -10.79 -14.86 20.27
C GLN A 678 -11.19 -15.86 19.17
N VAL A 679 -12.39 -15.67 18.60
CA VAL A 679 -12.88 -16.42 17.45
C VAL A 679 -13.21 -15.44 16.35
N GLU A 680 -12.79 -15.74 15.12
CA GLU A 680 -13.04 -14.92 13.94
C GLU A 680 -13.74 -15.77 12.87
N LEU A 681 -14.75 -15.17 12.23
CA LEU A 681 -15.45 -15.72 11.08
C LEU A 681 -15.50 -14.63 10.01
N GLY A 682 -14.87 -14.90 8.88
CA GLY A 682 -14.75 -13.97 7.74
C GLY A 682 -15.34 -14.55 6.47
N GLY A 683 -15.88 -13.70 5.64
CA GLY A 683 -16.34 -14.05 4.31
C GLY A 683 -16.19 -12.90 3.34
N GLU A 684 -15.81 -13.20 2.10
CA GLU A 684 -15.71 -12.26 0.99
C GLU A 684 -16.43 -12.84 -0.22
N TYR A 685 -17.26 -12.03 -0.86
CA TYR A 685 -18.05 -12.41 -2.01
C TYR A 685 -17.96 -11.35 -3.10
N HIS A 686 -17.73 -11.78 -4.36
CA HIS A 686 -17.79 -10.91 -5.53
C HIS A 686 -18.75 -11.49 -6.58
N THR A 687 -19.44 -10.58 -7.28
CA THR A 687 -20.23 -10.96 -8.46
C THR A 687 -19.34 -11.01 -9.71
N PRO A 688 -19.77 -11.64 -10.81
CA PRO A 688 -19.23 -11.37 -12.12
C PRO A 688 -19.27 -9.88 -12.47
N GLY A 689 -18.24 -9.37 -13.16
CA GLY A 689 -18.16 -7.96 -13.57
C GLY A 689 -16.84 -7.62 -14.25
N TYR A 690 -16.78 -6.41 -14.85
CA TYR A 690 -15.58 -5.93 -15.54
C TYR A 690 -14.59 -5.24 -14.59
N THR A 691 -13.31 -5.54 -14.82
CA THR A 691 -12.17 -4.77 -14.33
C THR A 691 -11.28 -4.42 -15.52
N GLN A 692 -11.26 -3.17 -15.96
CA GLN A 692 -10.68 -2.72 -17.23
C GLN A 692 -11.29 -3.49 -18.43
N ASN A 693 -10.47 -4.17 -19.26
CA ASN A 693 -10.87 -5.00 -20.39
C ASN A 693 -11.01 -6.50 -20.04
N ILE A 694 -10.92 -6.86 -18.77
CA ILE A 694 -11.05 -8.23 -18.27
C ILE A 694 -12.39 -8.38 -17.57
N MET A 695 -13.16 -9.41 -17.87
CA MET A 695 -14.39 -9.77 -17.21
C MET A 695 -14.15 -10.94 -16.25
N ILE A 696 -14.47 -10.78 -14.99
CA ILE A 696 -14.63 -11.88 -14.05
C ILE A 696 -15.98 -12.53 -14.38
N THR A 697 -15.98 -13.84 -14.70
CA THR A 697 -17.17 -14.54 -15.22
C THR A 697 -17.91 -15.33 -14.15
N ASN A 698 -17.28 -15.69 -13.03
CA ASN A 698 -17.84 -16.47 -11.95
C ASN A 698 -18.12 -15.64 -10.69
N HIS A 699 -18.86 -16.22 -9.77
CA HIS A 699 -18.98 -15.73 -8.41
C HIS A 699 -17.78 -16.19 -7.58
N TYR A 700 -17.11 -15.26 -6.92
CA TYR A 700 -16.03 -15.52 -5.98
C TYR A 700 -16.59 -15.63 -4.57
N LEU A 701 -16.13 -16.60 -3.79
CA LEU A 701 -16.49 -16.76 -2.37
C LEU A 701 -15.28 -17.29 -1.59
N ASP A 702 -14.78 -16.51 -0.65
CA ASP A 702 -13.72 -16.90 0.29
C ASP A 702 -14.31 -16.91 1.71
N LEU A 703 -14.31 -18.03 2.39
CA LEU A 703 -14.76 -18.19 3.77
C LEU A 703 -13.58 -18.57 4.66
N ASN A 704 -13.39 -17.84 5.74
CA ASN A 704 -12.28 -18.00 6.67
C ASN A 704 -12.78 -18.11 8.11
N ALA A 705 -12.13 -18.96 8.92
CA ALA A 705 -12.37 -19.05 10.34
C ALA A 705 -11.05 -19.14 11.11
N ALA A 706 -10.98 -18.50 12.27
CA ALA A 706 -9.80 -18.59 13.11
C ALA A 706 -10.15 -18.64 14.59
N VAL A 707 -9.30 -19.32 15.35
CA VAL A 707 -9.29 -19.31 16.81
C VAL A 707 -7.93 -18.87 17.29
N GLN A 708 -7.91 -17.91 18.21
CA GLN A 708 -6.69 -17.37 18.80
C GLN A 708 -6.75 -17.48 20.32
N LYS A 709 -5.59 -17.76 20.92
CA LYS A 709 -5.37 -17.77 22.35
C LYS A 709 -4.17 -16.91 22.70
N THR A 710 -4.41 -15.88 23.48
CA THR A 710 -3.38 -15.08 24.13
C THR A 710 -3.06 -15.69 25.50
N LEU A 711 -1.80 -15.96 25.75
CA LEU A 711 -1.24 -16.61 26.91
C LEU A 711 -0.24 -15.69 27.64
N LEU A 712 0.12 -16.07 28.87
CA LEU A 712 0.94 -15.30 29.79
C LEU A 712 0.22 -14.00 30.28
N LYS A 713 0.62 -13.48 31.46
CA LYS A 713 -0.06 -12.35 32.09
C LYS A 713 0.06 -11.04 31.29
N ASP A 714 1.17 -10.88 30.60
CA ASP A 714 1.50 -9.71 29.76
C ASP A 714 1.06 -9.88 28.30
N GLY A 715 0.39 -11.00 27.95
CA GLY A 715 -0.03 -11.31 26.59
C GLY A 715 1.13 -11.58 25.62
N SER A 716 2.32 -11.93 26.14
CA SER A 716 3.54 -12.08 25.34
C SER A 716 3.56 -13.32 24.44
N LEU A 717 2.71 -14.32 24.67
CA LEU A 717 2.58 -15.51 23.82
C LEU A 717 1.20 -15.58 23.20
N VAL A 718 1.15 -15.65 21.87
CA VAL A 718 -0.07 -15.77 21.08
C VAL A 718 0.01 -17.02 20.20
N ILE A 719 -1.01 -17.86 20.26
CA ILE A 719 -1.18 -19.03 19.38
C ILE A 719 -2.47 -18.83 18.59
N ARG A 720 -2.41 -18.98 17.26
CA ARG A 720 -3.55 -18.82 16.36
C ARG A 720 -3.60 -19.99 15.37
N LEU A 721 -4.78 -20.56 15.22
CA LEU A 721 -5.12 -21.53 14.18
C LEU A 721 -6.17 -20.92 13.27
N GLU A 722 -5.92 -20.93 11.96
CA GLU A 722 -6.80 -20.34 10.95
C GLU A 722 -7.02 -21.33 9.80
N GLY A 723 -8.26 -21.47 9.34
CA GLY A 723 -8.63 -22.12 8.08
C GLY A 723 -8.99 -21.08 7.04
N ARG A 724 -8.39 -21.15 5.85
CA ARG A 724 -8.62 -20.22 4.72
C ARG A 724 -9.35 -20.93 3.59
N ASP A 725 -10.16 -20.16 2.87
CA ASP A 725 -11.00 -20.59 1.75
C ASP A 725 -11.73 -21.92 2.01
N LEU A 726 -12.43 -21.99 3.15
CA LEU A 726 -13.14 -23.18 3.60
C LEU A 726 -14.17 -23.68 2.60
N ALA A 727 -14.68 -22.81 1.72
CA ALA A 727 -15.62 -23.13 0.65
C ALA A 727 -14.95 -23.63 -0.63
N ASN A 728 -13.62 -23.48 -0.77
CA ASN A 728 -12.85 -23.77 -2.00
C ASN A 728 -13.40 -23.06 -3.25
N LYS A 729 -13.82 -21.81 -3.10
CA LYS A 729 -14.37 -20.97 -4.17
C LYS A 729 -13.66 -19.62 -4.31
N GLY A 730 -12.52 -19.45 -3.64
CA GLY A 730 -11.66 -18.26 -3.67
C GLY A 730 -10.86 -18.15 -4.97
N ARG A 731 -11.53 -18.17 -6.13
CA ARG A 731 -10.90 -18.15 -7.45
C ARG A 731 -11.69 -17.31 -8.45
N TYR A 732 -10.98 -16.76 -9.46
CA TYR A 732 -11.58 -15.98 -10.54
C TYR A 732 -11.44 -16.72 -11.87
N ASN A 733 -12.56 -16.89 -12.58
CA ASN A 733 -12.58 -17.24 -13.98
C ASN A 733 -12.62 -15.94 -14.80
N LEU A 734 -11.82 -15.86 -15.84
CA LEU A 734 -11.58 -14.64 -16.58
C LEU A 734 -11.99 -14.81 -18.04
N PHE A 735 -12.57 -13.77 -18.60
CA PHE A 735 -12.77 -13.62 -20.03
C PHE A 735 -12.19 -12.29 -20.48
N THR A 736 -11.30 -12.32 -21.47
CA THR A 736 -10.67 -11.14 -22.03
C THR A 736 -10.96 -11.07 -23.52
N ASN A 737 -11.65 -10.01 -23.96
CA ASN A 737 -11.87 -9.72 -25.38
C ASN A 737 -10.85 -8.67 -25.82
N LEU A 738 -9.97 -9.05 -26.76
CA LEU A 738 -8.88 -8.24 -27.31
C LEU A 738 -9.08 -7.97 -28.80
N GLY A 739 -10.34 -7.80 -29.22
CA GLY A 739 -10.69 -7.58 -30.62
C GLY A 739 -10.71 -8.87 -31.40
N HIS A 740 -9.68 -9.09 -32.21
CA HIS A 740 -9.53 -10.33 -32.99
C HIS A 740 -9.14 -11.53 -32.13
N TYR A 741 -8.84 -11.34 -30.85
CA TYR A 741 -8.42 -12.38 -29.91
C TYR A 741 -9.37 -12.43 -28.70
N LYS A 742 -9.71 -13.63 -28.28
CA LYS A 742 -10.51 -13.88 -27.08
C LYS A 742 -9.78 -14.90 -26.24
N ILE A 743 -9.71 -14.66 -24.95
CA ILE A 743 -9.07 -15.54 -23.99
C ILE A 743 -10.07 -15.86 -22.88
N THR A 744 -10.35 -17.14 -22.68
CA THR A 744 -11.15 -17.64 -21.56
C THR A 744 -10.24 -18.47 -20.65
N GLN A 745 -10.24 -18.17 -19.36
CA GLN A 745 -9.48 -18.91 -18.35
C GLN A 745 -10.43 -19.33 -17.22
N ASN A 746 -10.53 -20.64 -17.00
CA ASN A 746 -11.21 -21.20 -15.83
C ASN A 746 -10.16 -21.63 -14.82
N ASN A 747 -9.87 -20.77 -13.85
CA ASN A 747 -8.78 -20.98 -12.91
C ASN A 747 -9.24 -21.76 -11.68
N MET A 748 -8.39 -22.67 -11.20
CA MET A 748 -8.46 -23.26 -9.87
C MET A 748 -7.11 -23.04 -9.19
N MET A 749 -7.11 -22.29 -8.09
CA MET A 749 -5.91 -22.04 -7.29
C MET A 749 -5.98 -22.85 -5.99
N ASP A 750 -4.84 -23.29 -5.51
CA ASP A 750 -4.74 -23.93 -4.21
C ASP A 750 -4.78 -22.88 -3.10
N THR A 751 -6.00 -22.52 -2.68
CA THR A 751 -6.30 -21.48 -1.68
C THR A 751 -6.78 -22.04 -0.35
N GLN A 752 -7.13 -23.35 -0.30
CA GLN A 752 -7.52 -24.01 0.93
C GLN A 752 -6.31 -24.33 1.81
N ARG A 753 -6.17 -23.58 2.89
CA ARG A 753 -4.99 -23.66 3.78
C ARG A 753 -5.41 -23.76 5.25
N VAL A 754 -4.61 -24.50 6.02
CA VAL A 754 -4.60 -24.40 7.49
C VAL A 754 -3.33 -23.71 7.92
N VAL A 755 -3.45 -22.70 8.75
CA VAL A 755 -2.34 -21.87 9.20
C VAL A 755 -2.23 -21.95 10.72
N LEU A 756 -1.09 -22.42 11.21
CA LEU A 756 -0.71 -22.35 12.62
C LEU A 756 0.31 -21.24 12.81
N SER A 757 0.05 -20.30 13.71
CA SER A 757 1.03 -19.29 14.07
C SER A 757 1.29 -19.27 15.57
N VAL A 758 2.57 -19.17 15.95
CA VAL A 758 3.05 -19.04 17.32
C VAL A 758 3.93 -17.80 17.39
N ARG A 759 3.58 -16.83 18.23
CA ARG A 759 4.30 -15.58 18.40
C ARG A 759 4.68 -15.39 19.85
N TYR A 760 5.96 -15.16 20.09
CA TYR A 760 6.48 -14.86 21.42
C TYR A 760 7.32 -13.60 21.41
N ARG A 761 7.20 -12.78 22.45
CA ARG A 761 7.97 -11.56 22.60
C ARG A 761 8.48 -11.44 24.05
N PHE A 762 9.66 -10.82 24.17
CA PHE A 762 10.25 -10.47 25.45
C PHE A 762 10.76 -9.03 25.40
N ASN A 763 10.33 -8.19 26.32
CA ASN A 763 10.76 -6.79 26.48
C ASN A 763 10.90 -6.02 25.15
N THR A 764 10.01 -6.31 24.17
CA THR A 764 10.03 -5.60 22.89
C THR A 764 9.47 -4.20 23.07
N ALA A 765 10.16 -3.22 22.53
CA ALA A 765 9.61 -1.88 22.37
C ALA A 765 9.64 -1.50 20.88
N ALA A 766 8.73 -0.62 20.46
CA ALA A 766 8.70 -0.17 19.06
C ALA A 766 10.04 0.45 18.66
N SER A 767 10.53 0.13 17.46
CA SER A 767 11.80 0.69 16.96
C SER A 767 11.76 2.22 16.97
N LYS A 768 12.83 2.85 17.42
CA LYS A 768 13.01 4.31 17.34
C LYS A 768 13.44 4.79 15.96
N TYR A 769 13.57 3.90 14.99
CA TYR A 769 13.96 4.25 13.62
C TYR A 769 12.94 5.19 12.98
N LYS A 770 13.36 6.39 12.53
CA LYS A 770 12.51 7.44 11.98
C LYS A 770 12.67 7.66 10.46
N GLY A 771 13.52 6.89 9.79
CA GLY A 771 13.72 7.03 8.34
C GLY A 771 12.41 6.84 7.58
N THR A 772 12.01 7.85 6.80
CA THR A 772 10.82 7.84 5.94
C THR A 772 11.09 7.23 4.57
N GLY A 773 12.37 7.12 4.20
CA GLY A 773 12.87 6.54 2.94
C GLY A 773 12.57 7.38 1.70
N ALA A 774 13.37 7.18 0.65
CA ALA A 774 13.27 7.81 -0.66
C ALA A 774 13.15 6.76 -1.78
N GLY A 775 12.72 7.16 -2.99
CA GLY A 775 12.75 6.35 -4.22
C GLY A 775 11.89 5.07 -4.20
N LYS A 776 10.80 5.05 -3.44
CA LYS A 776 10.00 3.83 -3.27
C LYS A 776 9.34 3.38 -4.56
N ASP A 777 8.83 4.29 -5.37
CA ASP A 777 8.18 3.94 -6.64
C ASP A 777 9.15 3.14 -7.52
N ALA A 778 10.32 3.70 -7.79
CA ALA A 778 11.34 3.04 -8.59
C ALA A 778 11.74 1.67 -8.00
N ARG A 779 11.96 1.59 -6.67
CA ARG A 779 12.26 0.31 -5.99
C ARG A 779 11.15 -0.73 -6.16
N SER A 780 9.88 -0.34 -5.99
CA SER A 780 8.75 -1.27 -6.13
C SER A 780 8.59 -1.80 -7.56
N ARG A 781 8.87 -0.96 -8.55
CA ARG A 781 8.82 -1.30 -9.98
C ARG A 781 9.96 -2.23 -10.40
N MET A 782 11.11 -2.20 -9.71
CA MET A 782 12.21 -3.15 -9.89
C MET A 782 11.85 -4.54 -9.36
N SER A 783 11.17 -4.61 -8.22
CA SER A 783 10.82 -5.86 -7.54
C SER A 783 9.59 -6.57 -8.08
N SER A 784 8.80 -5.93 -8.95
CA SER A 784 7.56 -6.45 -9.52
C SER A 784 7.75 -7.45 -10.68
N SER A 785 8.95 -8.00 -10.88
CA SER A 785 9.22 -9.08 -11.85
C SER A 785 8.54 -10.42 -11.50
N LYS A 786 7.69 -10.44 -10.46
CA LYS A 786 6.88 -11.60 -10.05
C LYS A 786 5.44 -11.44 -10.57
N ASN A 787 5.24 -11.67 -11.88
CA ASN A 787 3.93 -12.04 -12.45
C ASN A 787 4.17 -12.87 -13.69
#